data_79d541e3ae1da55f3d56061d632adf45
#
_entry.id   79d541e3ae1da55f3d56061d632adf45
#
_cell.length_a   1.000
_cell.length_b   1.000
_cell.length_c   1.000
_cell.angle_alpha   90.00
_cell.angle_beta   90.00
_cell.angle_gamma   90.00
#
_symmetry.space_group_name_H-M   'P 1'
#
loop_
_entity.id
_entity.type
_entity.pdbx_description
1 polymer ?
#
loop_
_entity_poly.entity_id
_entity_poly.type
_entity_poly.pdbx_seq_one_letter_code
_entity_poly.pdbx_strand_id
1 'polypeptide(L)'
;MPKLKARERVKSDFPSPAVKRFRQCVRLGLGVAGSVVFAQSGERMNLGRLPTGATVAFVRDPSCDWGIEIQGATAPGLRQLKPARIEVFRTDEDIRELAAGYRTVERSPTGVEASAEIADGDHVVFRVQDAWSLDGAVASVRRTVEVTGNAPGGFDSSVVFTVNPCVSWNDVNCLAPGALYGDPTYDGDRSPGGTLNYAARRFLMREDILPAPLFALSFRSGASVAMLDPAPRGDSTLEETKLTEDVMIDARFQFGALGAWQADGGPVEFGFRFPGTASLATGGGDAPPKWFRRYHPIAPGVPHRYAVSFRFGQNQSFHDVTRDSWRWAWRTLHPIVIPIDVEQMRRVLLDHLEAQAATIDGRTAIPFVLSTVSNQRQWNWTMVAMGFVGKNIECADLLLREGDRDQTERGRQMRQTGLAIISSLIQALPTVPLQGTGYDLATGKPWDHIWLAPWLRNATEDMRVLMRAYRRERALGRQHPEWFNWVKTYVDWLVLQQRADGSFPRRWKPGSSEVAEPSGTTSYCPVPLLVLMTAETGDSKYEQAAICAAEAVWRDWGVRGLFVGGASDNPNITDKEAGMLSLEAFLSLYDSTKDHKWLERAQAAADFAESWIWIWNLPMPVDADDAQLCWKKDVPTIGIQGITALHAGSADEYLDWAVPAYARLYNYTRDPHYLEVARLLLHDTKSMVALPGRQYDMKGIGWQQEGWRMGPGGAGRGSSGHRFWLPWISANHLAGITGLEEYDPALFRQLAGKPLAAGNPVN
;
A
#
# COMPACT_ATOMS: atom_id res chain seq x y z
N MET A 1 35.77 9.55 -0.83
CA MET A 1 35.24 9.51 0.53
C MET A 1 35.32 10.94 1.12
N PRO A 2 34.22 11.65 1.28
CA PRO A 2 34.16 12.80 2.18
C PRO A 2 33.33 12.47 3.40
N LYS A 3 33.87 12.85 4.55
CA LYS A 3 33.27 12.76 5.88
C LYS A 3 32.03 13.65 5.94
N LEU A 4 30.87 13.07 6.19
CA LEU A 4 29.68 13.82 6.58
C LEU A 4 29.86 14.33 8.02
N LYS A 5 29.98 15.63 8.16
CA LYS A 5 29.94 16.34 9.44
C LYS A 5 28.51 16.33 9.96
N ALA A 6 28.37 15.92 11.23
CA ALA A 6 27.14 16.09 11.99
C ALA A 6 26.74 17.59 12.01
N ARG A 7 25.53 17.89 11.61
CA ARG A 7 24.92 19.23 11.79
C ARG A 7 24.28 19.26 13.17
N GLU A 8 24.74 20.20 13.96
CA GLU A 8 24.15 20.61 15.23
C GLU A 8 22.72 21.10 15.03
N ARG A 9 21.82 20.62 15.87
CA ARG A 9 20.44 21.12 15.94
C ARG A 9 20.44 22.51 16.56
N VAL A 10 20.03 23.48 15.79
CA VAL A 10 19.65 24.81 16.28
C VAL A 10 18.32 24.67 17.03
N LYS A 11 18.33 24.95 18.32
CA LYS A 11 17.11 25.13 19.13
C LYS A 11 16.43 26.42 18.71
N SER A 12 15.23 26.34 18.15
CA SER A 12 14.38 27.52 17.98
C SER A 12 13.43 27.60 19.17
N ASP A 13 13.70 28.57 20.04
CA ASP A 13 12.77 29.01 21.07
C ASP A 13 11.60 29.76 20.43
N PHE A 14 10.41 29.20 20.47
CA PHE A 14 9.16 29.93 20.22
C PHE A 14 8.36 30.02 21.51
N PRO A 15 7.85 31.21 21.87
CA PRO A 15 7.09 31.39 23.10
C PRO A 15 5.67 30.85 22.96
N SER A 16 5.24 30.17 24.00
CA SER A 16 3.88 29.65 24.23
C SER A 16 2.85 30.79 24.27
N PRO A 17 1.72 30.74 23.56
CA PRO A 17 0.64 31.69 23.74
C PRO A 17 -0.24 31.31 24.93
N ALA A 18 -0.46 32.29 25.76
CA ALA A 18 -1.28 32.22 26.96
C ALA A 18 -2.76 31.91 26.66
N VAL A 19 -3.30 30.99 27.43
CA VAL A 19 -4.72 30.64 27.51
C VAL A 19 -5.50 31.83 28.08
N LYS A 20 -6.32 32.51 27.26
CA LYS A 20 -7.35 33.41 27.72
C LYS A 20 -8.71 32.66 27.74
N ARG A 21 -9.20 32.41 28.95
CA ARG A 21 -10.58 32.01 29.20
C ARG A 21 -11.52 33.11 28.74
N PHE A 22 -12.45 32.77 27.86
CA PHE A 22 -13.67 33.58 27.65
C PHE A 22 -14.89 32.81 28.13
N ARG A 23 -15.64 33.47 29.00
CA ARG A 23 -16.90 33.00 29.58
C ARG A 23 -18.05 33.11 28.58
N GLN A 24 -18.94 32.13 28.71
CA GLN A 24 -20.25 31.99 28.10
C GLN A 24 -21.05 33.28 27.92
N CYS A 25 -21.67 33.41 26.76
CA CYS A 25 -23.02 33.97 26.61
C CYS A 25 -23.82 32.97 25.77
N VAL A 26 -24.76 32.30 26.46
CA VAL A 26 -25.83 31.54 25.85
C VAL A 26 -26.83 32.55 25.24
N ARG A 27 -27.02 32.50 23.93
CA ARG A 27 -28.21 33.02 23.27
C ARG A 27 -28.77 31.91 22.41
N LEU A 28 -29.94 31.42 22.82
CA LEU A 28 -30.81 30.64 21.96
C LEU A 28 -31.14 31.46 20.71
N GLY A 29 -30.62 31.01 19.59
CA GLY A 29 -31.08 31.44 18.27
C GLY A 29 -31.60 30.18 17.57
N LEU A 30 -32.90 30.09 17.42
CA LEU A 30 -33.54 29.16 16.48
C LEU A 30 -33.00 29.48 15.08
N GLY A 31 -31.95 28.75 14.69
CA GLY A 31 -31.43 28.77 13.34
C GLY A 31 -32.29 27.89 12.45
N VAL A 32 -33.11 28.50 11.66
CA VAL A 32 -33.74 27.90 10.49
C VAL A 32 -32.58 27.35 9.63
N ALA A 33 -32.54 26.03 9.43
CA ALA A 33 -31.68 25.39 8.47
C ALA A 33 -32.08 25.92 7.09
N GLY A 34 -31.42 26.97 6.66
CA GLY A 34 -31.52 27.48 5.29
C GLY A 34 -30.88 26.46 4.35
N SER A 35 -31.70 25.55 3.85
CA SER A 35 -31.40 24.87 2.61
C SER A 35 -31.20 25.97 1.57
N VAL A 36 -29.94 26.17 1.12
CA VAL A 36 -29.70 26.99 -0.07
C VAL A 36 -30.32 26.24 -1.22
N VAL A 37 -31.58 26.50 -1.46
CA VAL A 37 -32.31 26.06 -2.64
C VAL A 37 -31.72 26.85 -3.77
N PHE A 38 -30.90 26.20 -4.59
CA PHE A 38 -30.59 26.68 -5.91
C PHE A 38 -31.87 26.60 -6.75
N ALA A 39 -32.71 27.64 -6.62
CA ALA A 39 -33.84 27.80 -7.48
C ALA A 39 -33.37 28.28 -8.85
N GLN A 40 -33.34 27.37 -9.83
CA GLN A 40 -33.56 27.75 -11.21
C GLN A 40 -34.24 26.57 -11.93
N SER A 41 -35.36 26.85 -12.53
CA SER A 41 -36.13 26.00 -13.43
C SER A 41 -35.43 25.93 -14.79
N GLY A 42 -34.21 25.37 -14.83
CA GLY A 42 -33.55 24.96 -16.06
C GLY A 42 -34.11 23.63 -16.53
N GLU A 43 -34.07 23.38 -17.81
CA GLU A 43 -34.38 22.06 -18.38
C GLU A 43 -33.51 21.00 -17.70
N ARG A 44 -34.11 19.87 -17.29
CA ARG A 44 -33.43 18.81 -16.54
C ARG A 44 -33.71 17.44 -17.17
N MET A 45 -32.64 16.69 -17.43
CA MET A 45 -32.73 15.31 -17.88
C MET A 45 -32.10 14.39 -16.82
N ASN A 46 -32.91 13.58 -16.15
CA ASN A 46 -32.40 12.63 -15.15
C ASN A 46 -31.72 11.44 -15.84
N LEU A 47 -30.47 11.16 -15.51
CA LEU A 47 -29.81 9.88 -15.85
C LEU A 47 -30.41 8.76 -15.01
N GLY A 48 -30.56 8.97 -13.69
CA GLY A 48 -31.15 8.02 -12.78
C GLY A 48 -30.99 8.40 -11.30
N ARG A 49 -31.35 7.47 -10.42
CA ARG A 49 -31.24 7.63 -8.96
C ARG A 49 -30.31 6.58 -8.38
N LEU A 50 -29.37 7.03 -7.54
CA LEU A 50 -28.45 6.18 -6.81
C LEU A 50 -29.13 5.51 -5.61
N PRO A 51 -28.66 4.35 -5.12
CA PRO A 51 -29.15 3.72 -3.89
C PRO A 51 -29.04 4.63 -2.65
N THR A 52 -28.11 5.57 -2.64
CA THR A 52 -27.97 6.61 -1.62
C THR A 52 -29.14 7.61 -1.61
N GLY A 53 -30.06 7.51 -2.56
CA GLY A 53 -31.15 8.47 -2.75
C GLY A 53 -30.76 9.69 -3.59
N ALA A 54 -29.50 9.89 -3.91
CA ALA A 54 -29.05 10.96 -4.78
C ALA A 54 -29.50 10.76 -6.22
N THR A 55 -29.74 11.86 -6.93
CA THR A 55 -30.11 11.87 -8.35
C THR A 55 -28.94 12.34 -9.18
N VAL A 56 -28.64 11.62 -10.24
CA VAL A 56 -27.70 12.01 -11.30
C VAL A 56 -28.50 12.62 -12.44
N ALA A 57 -28.24 13.88 -12.79
CA ALA A 57 -29.00 14.59 -13.79
C ALA A 57 -28.15 15.56 -14.60
N PHE A 58 -28.50 15.70 -15.86
CA PHE A 58 -28.05 16.81 -16.68
C PHE A 58 -28.96 18.01 -16.43
N VAL A 59 -28.35 19.18 -16.27
CA VAL A 59 -29.04 20.43 -15.96
C VAL A 59 -28.57 21.49 -16.93
N ARG A 60 -29.53 22.14 -17.60
CA ARG A 60 -29.26 23.19 -18.55
C ARG A 60 -29.09 24.52 -17.81
N ASP A 61 -28.00 25.21 -18.06
CA ASP A 61 -27.72 26.49 -17.50
C ASP A 61 -28.42 27.63 -18.30
N PRO A 62 -28.40 28.88 -17.80
CA PRO A 62 -28.98 30.01 -18.54
C PRO A 62 -28.33 30.33 -19.88
N SER A 63 -27.11 29.86 -20.13
CA SER A 63 -26.43 29.98 -21.43
C SER A 63 -26.87 28.94 -22.45
N CYS A 64 -27.84 28.09 -22.08
CA CYS A 64 -28.33 26.96 -22.85
C CYS A 64 -27.37 25.78 -23.03
N ASP A 65 -26.30 25.76 -22.25
CA ASP A 65 -25.38 24.63 -22.19
C ASP A 65 -25.77 23.67 -21.05
N TRP A 66 -25.47 22.37 -21.24
CA TRP A 66 -25.75 21.36 -20.24
C TRP A 66 -24.54 21.06 -19.38
N GLY A 67 -24.77 21.03 -18.06
CA GLY A 67 -23.86 20.46 -17.07
C GLY A 67 -24.41 19.17 -16.48
N ILE A 68 -23.66 18.51 -15.59
CA ILE A 68 -24.11 17.34 -14.85
C ILE A 68 -24.05 17.63 -13.35
N GLU A 69 -25.09 17.16 -12.62
CA GLU A 69 -25.20 17.30 -11.16
C GLU A 69 -25.53 15.96 -10.51
N ILE A 70 -24.90 15.72 -9.38
CA ILE A 70 -25.22 14.61 -8.49
C ILE A 70 -25.62 15.19 -7.15
N GLN A 71 -26.91 15.14 -6.85
CA GLN A 71 -27.49 15.79 -5.69
C GLN A 71 -28.41 14.86 -4.90
N GLY A 72 -28.37 14.97 -3.59
CA GLY A 72 -29.25 14.27 -2.65
C GLY A 72 -29.02 14.76 -1.22
N ALA A 73 -29.93 14.45 -0.31
CA ALA A 73 -29.88 14.93 1.07
C ALA A 73 -28.62 14.47 1.83
N THR A 74 -28.02 13.37 1.42
CA THR A 74 -26.86 12.73 2.05
C THR A 74 -25.62 12.71 1.16
N ALA A 75 -25.74 13.12 -0.11
CA ALA A 75 -24.60 13.16 -1.02
C ALA A 75 -23.85 14.49 -0.89
N PRO A 76 -22.52 14.49 -0.98
CA PRO A 76 -21.81 15.74 -1.27
C PRO A 76 -22.35 16.20 -2.63
N GLY A 77 -22.85 17.42 -2.72
CA GLY A 77 -23.27 17.95 -4.01
C GLY A 77 -22.07 17.98 -4.95
N LEU A 78 -22.09 17.15 -6.00
CA LEU A 78 -21.06 17.14 -7.03
C LEU A 78 -21.60 17.77 -8.31
N ARG A 79 -20.81 18.59 -8.95
CA ARG A 79 -21.26 19.38 -10.09
C ARG A 79 -20.18 19.49 -11.13
N GLN A 80 -20.56 19.37 -12.40
CA GLN A 80 -19.75 19.73 -13.57
C GLN A 80 -20.56 20.71 -14.41
N LEU A 81 -20.36 22.01 -14.21
CA LEU A 81 -21.05 23.03 -15.01
C LEU A 81 -20.55 23.06 -16.45
N LYS A 82 -19.27 22.81 -16.63
CA LYS A 82 -18.60 22.72 -17.94
C LYS A 82 -17.87 21.37 -17.99
N PRO A 83 -18.57 20.30 -18.32
CA PRO A 83 -18.03 18.92 -18.26
C PRO A 83 -16.94 18.64 -19.31
N ALA A 84 -16.96 19.30 -20.46
CA ALA A 84 -15.89 19.20 -21.44
C ALA A 84 -14.74 20.16 -21.04
N ARG A 85 -13.65 19.59 -20.50
CA ARG A 85 -12.44 20.34 -20.12
C ARG A 85 -11.24 19.82 -20.90
N ILE A 86 -10.48 20.74 -21.49
CA ILE A 86 -9.25 20.48 -22.24
C ILE A 86 -8.18 21.45 -21.72
N GLU A 87 -7.05 20.91 -21.26
CA GLU A 87 -5.86 21.74 -21.03
C GLU A 87 -5.00 21.72 -22.29
N VAL A 88 -4.68 22.89 -22.80
CA VAL A 88 -3.79 23.10 -23.95
C VAL A 88 -2.46 23.61 -23.46
N PHE A 89 -1.40 22.92 -23.82
CA PHE A 89 -0.02 23.29 -23.55
C PHE A 89 0.68 23.72 -24.84
N ARG A 90 1.26 24.90 -24.85
CA ARG A 90 2.12 25.41 -25.93
C ARG A 90 3.55 25.59 -25.46
N THR A 91 3.74 26.32 -24.36
CA THR A 91 4.97 26.53 -23.63
C THR A 91 4.66 26.59 -22.13
N ASP A 92 5.67 26.69 -21.28
CA ASP A 92 5.47 26.85 -19.83
C ASP A 92 4.72 28.14 -19.46
N GLU A 93 4.78 29.18 -20.31
CA GLU A 93 4.05 30.42 -20.13
C GLU A 93 2.67 30.43 -20.81
N ASP A 94 2.40 29.49 -21.71
CA ASP A 94 1.12 29.38 -22.42
C ASP A 94 0.47 28.03 -22.16
N ILE A 95 -0.13 27.91 -20.98
CA ILE A 95 -0.97 26.78 -20.56
C ILE A 95 -2.38 27.33 -20.36
N ARG A 96 -3.34 26.76 -21.05
CA ARG A 96 -4.73 27.25 -21.02
C ARG A 96 -5.70 26.12 -20.74
N GLU A 97 -6.59 26.32 -19.76
CA GLU A 97 -7.75 25.45 -19.56
C GLU A 97 -8.91 26.01 -20.39
N LEU A 98 -9.39 25.21 -21.31
CA LEU A 98 -10.59 25.46 -22.12
C LEU A 98 -11.71 24.58 -21.58
N ALA A 99 -12.91 25.14 -21.39
CA ALA A 99 -14.03 24.37 -20.84
C ALA A 99 -15.36 24.83 -21.47
N ALA A 100 -16.22 23.85 -21.78
CA ALA A 100 -17.55 24.07 -22.29
C ALA A 100 -18.59 23.15 -21.63
N GLY A 101 -19.84 23.59 -21.59
CA GLY A 101 -20.98 22.73 -21.35
C GLY A 101 -21.28 21.88 -22.56
N TYR A 102 -22.11 20.82 -22.40
CA TYR A 102 -22.56 20.04 -23.53
C TYR A 102 -23.59 20.83 -24.35
N ARG A 103 -23.45 20.80 -25.66
CA ARG A 103 -24.41 21.38 -26.61
C ARG A 103 -25.58 20.45 -26.82
N THR A 104 -25.31 19.15 -26.89
CA THR A 104 -26.37 18.11 -27.05
C THR A 104 -26.30 17.13 -25.90
N VAL A 105 -27.49 16.72 -25.43
CA VAL A 105 -27.66 15.66 -24.44
C VAL A 105 -28.83 14.83 -24.85
N GLU A 106 -28.62 13.59 -25.26
CA GLU A 106 -29.62 12.71 -25.84
C GLU A 106 -29.68 11.37 -25.12
N ARG A 107 -30.87 10.82 -24.96
CA ARG A 107 -31.03 9.49 -24.39
C ARG A 107 -30.52 8.44 -25.39
N SER A 108 -29.76 7.46 -24.85
CA SER A 108 -29.36 6.26 -25.57
C SER A 108 -29.94 5.01 -24.88
N PRO A 109 -29.89 3.84 -25.51
CA PRO A 109 -30.37 2.59 -24.90
C PRO A 109 -29.67 2.24 -23.56
N THR A 110 -28.43 2.69 -23.38
CA THR A 110 -27.59 2.37 -22.19
C THR A 110 -27.40 3.55 -21.25
N GLY A 111 -27.97 4.74 -21.58
CA GLY A 111 -27.78 5.92 -20.74
C GLY A 111 -28.04 7.23 -21.47
N VAL A 112 -27.03 8.07 -21.55
CA VAL A 112 -27.09 9.40 -22.18
C VAL A 112 -25.81 9.64 -22.98
N GLU A 113 -25.96 10.05 -24.22
CA GLU A 113 -24.88 10.58 -25.06
C GLU A 113 -24.88 12.10 -24.98
N ALA A 114 -23.71 12.68 -24.75
CA ALA A 114 -23.54 14.12 -24.62
C ALA A 114 -22.35 14.61 -25.45
N SER A 115 -22.47 15.77 -26.07
CA SER A 115 -21.38 16.31 -26.89
C SER A 115 -21.10 17.79 -26.66
N ALA A 116 -19.85 18.18 -26.83
CA ALA A 116 -19.39 19.57 -26.79
C ALA A 116 -18.34 19.82 -27.87
N GLU A 117 -18.22 21.07 -28.30
CA GLU A 117 -17.13 21.52 -29.15
C GLU A 117 -16.42 22.70 -28.46
N ILE A 118 -15.08 22.65 -28.48
CA ILE A 118 -14.22 23.66 -27.89
C ILE A 118 -13.23 24.13 -28.97
N ALA A 119 -13.28 25.40 -29.30
CA ALA A 119 -12.34 26.02 -30.26
C ALA A 119 -11.09 26.55 -29.52
N ASP A 120 -9.93 26.29 -30.08
CA ASP A 120 -8.66 26.88 -29.67
C ASP A 120 -8.06 27.71 -30.83
N GLY A 121 -8.50 28.96 -30.93
CA GLY A 121 -8.22 29.81 -32.07
C GLY A 121 -8.98 29.44 -33.34
N ASP A 122 -8.53 29.91 -34.48
CA ASP A 122 -9.30 29.82 -35.73
C ASP A 122 -9.21 28.45 -36.41
N HIS A 123 -8.31 27.56 -35.99
CA HIS A 123 -7.99 26.37 -36.78
C HIS A 123 -8.02 25.05 -35.99
N VAL A 124 -8.23 25.08 -34.69
CA VAL A 124 -8.27 23.88 -33.86
C VAL A 124 -9.61 23.77 -33.14
N VAL A 125 -10.27 22.63 -33.30
CA VAL A 125 -11.51 22.32 -32.59
C VAL A 125 -11.37 20.95 -31.94
N PHE A 126 -11.66 20.88 -30.65
CA PHE A 126 -11.80 19.65 -29.87
C PHE A 126 -13.28 19.28 -29.82
N ARG A 127 -13.65 18.13 -30.36
CA ARG A 127 -14.99 17.54 -30.25
C ARG A 127 -14.96 16.51 -29.13
N VAL A 128 -15.66 16.81 -28.05
CA VAL A 128 -15.78 15.93 -26.88
C VAL A 128 -17.11 15.17 -26.99
N GLN A 129 -17.05 13.85 -26.92
CA GLN A 129 -18.21 12.96 -26.90
C GLN A 129 -18.14 12.09 -25.63
N ASP A 130 -19.18 12.16 -24.82
CA ASP A 130 -19.30 11.44 -23.54
C ASP A 130 -20.54 10.53 -23.56
N ALA A 131 -20.31 9.24 -23.32
CA ALA A 131 -21.37 8.26 -23.10
C ALA A 131 -21.50 7.98 -21.60
N TRP A 132 -22.55 8.51 -20.97
CA TRP A 132 -22.85 8.35 -19.55
C TRP A 132 -23.81 7.19 -19.32
N SER A 133 -23.52 6.38 -18.30
CA SER A 133 -24.37 5.29 -17.83
C SER A 133 -24.46 5.28 -16.31
N LEU A 134 -25.51 4.64 -15.79
CA LEU A 134 -25.72 4.45 -14.35
C LEU A 134 -26.07 2.99 -14.10
N ASP A 135 -25.28 2.34 -13.25
CA ASP A 135 -25.53 0.98 -12.77
C ASP A 135 -25.42 0.93 -11.23
N GLY A 136 -26.55 0.72 -10.58
CA GLY A 136 -26.62 0.73 -9.11
C GLY A 136 -26.02 2.02 -8.51
N ALA A 137 -24.95 1.87 -7.74
CA ALA A 137 -24.24 2.98 -7.09
C ALA A 137 -23.14 3.62 -7.96
N VAL A 138 -22.98 3.19 -9.23
CA VAL A 138 -21.88 3.58 -10.10
C VAL A 138 -22.39 4.37 -11.29
N ALA A 139 -21.92 5.61 -11.43
CA ALA A 139 -22.05 6.41 -12.65
C ALA A 139 -20.75 6.30 -13.43
N SER A 140 -20.82 5.97 -14.71
CA SER A 140 -19.67 5.80 -15.58
C SER A 140 -19.75 6.71 -16.80
N VAL A 141 -18.59 7.19 -17.25
CA VAL A 141 -18.46 7.94 -18.48
C VAL A 141 -17.36 7.33 -19.36
N ARG A 142 -17.67 7.20 -20.64
CA ARG A 142 -16.68 6.91 -21.70
C ARG A 142 -16.53 8.16 -22.54
N ARG A 143 -15.33 8.73 -22.56
CA ARG A 143 -15.00 9.94 -23.31
C ARG A 143 -14.18 9.63 -24.53
N THR A 144 -14.53 10.28 -25.63
CA THR A 144 -13.71 10.39 -26.83
C THR A 144 -13.49 11.86 -27.16
N VAL A 145 -12.26 12.24 -27.49
CA VAL A 145 -11.93 13.57 -27.98
C VAL A 145 -11.34 13.44 -29.38
N GLU A 146 -11.95 14.10 -30.34
CA GLU A 146 -11.46 14.23 -31.72
C GLU A 146 -10.93 15.63 -31.94
N VAL A 147 -9.73 15.73 -32.52
CA VAL A 147 -9.09 17.00 -32.85
C VAL A 147 -9.26 17.27 -34.33
N THR A 148 -9.81 18.45 -34.68
CA THR A 148 -9.80 18.98 -36.03
C THR A 148 -8.79 20.10 -36.10
N GLY A 149 -7.95 20.09 -37.11
CA GLY A 149 -6.83 21.03 -37.24
C GLY A 149 -5.54 20.49 -36.62
N ASN A 150 -4.47 21.24 -36.74
CA ASN A 150 -3.14 20.89 -36.24
C ASN A 150 -2.46 22.14 -35.69
N ALA A 151 -1.80 21.98 -34.54
CA ALA A 151 -1.07 23.07 -33.91
C ALA A 151 0.12 22.55 -33.09
N PRO A 152 1.17 23.35 -32.88
CA PRO A 152 2.26 23.00 -31.97
C PRO A 152 1.75 22.78 -30.54
N GLY A 153 2.44 21.94 -29.75
CA GLY A 153 2.10 21.65 -28.37
C GLY A 153 1.24 20.42 -28.19
N GLY A 154 0.60 20.34 -27.06
CA GLY A 154 -0.20 19.17 -26.68
C GLY A 154 -1.47 19.53 -25.93
N PHE A 155 -2.30 18.50 -25.70
CA PHE A 155 -3.52 18.63 -24.92
C PHE A 155 -3.74 17.40 -24.02
N ASP A 156 -4.45 17.63 -22.93
CA ASP A 156 -5.13 16.59 -22.15
C ASP A 156 -6.62 16.92 -22.06
N SER A 157 -7.40 15.94 -21.64
CA SER A 157 -8.78 16.18 -21.27
C SER A 157 -9.09 15.62 -19.89
N SER A 158 -10.09 16.21 -19.22
CA SER A 158 -10.41 15.80 -17.85
C SER A 158 -11.92 15.71 -17.59
N VAL A 159 -12.28 14.75 -16.72
CA VAL A 159 -13.61 14.64 -16.12
C VAL A 159 -13.47 15.03 -14.66
N VAL A 160 -13.92 16.23 -14.31
CA VAL A 160 -13.71 16.84 -12.99
C VAL A 160 -15.04 17.29 -12.41
N PHE A 161 -15.31 16.84 -11.19
CA PHE A 161 -16.42 17.36 -10.38
C PHE A 161 -15.93 18.40 -9.41
N THR A 162 -16.69 19.46 -9.28
CA THR A 162 -16.60 20.43 -8.19
C THR A 162 -17.48 19.94 -7.04
N VAL A 163 -16.91 19.84 -5.85
CA VAL A 163 -17.63 19.50 -4.63
C VAL A 163 -18.37 20.74 -4.14
N ASN A 164 -19.49 20.54 -3.40
CA ASN A 164 -20.24 21.64 -2.81
C ASN A 164 -19.29 22.65 -2.14
N PRO A 165 -19.41 23.97 -2.45
CA PRO A 165 -18.54 25.01 -1.90
C PRO A 165 -18.54 25.11 -0.37
N CYS A 166 -19.56 24.57 0.31
CA CYS A 166 -19.58 24.52 1.78
C CYS A 166 -18.65 23.47 2.37
N VAL A 167 -18.07 22.56 1.55
CA VAL A 167 -17.11 21.56 1.97
C VAL A 167 -15.71 22.13 1.84
N SER A 168 -14.99 22.21 2.95
CA SER A 168 -13.60 22.63 2.94
C SER A 168 -12.66 21.45 2.73
N TRP A 169 -11.41 21.74 2.34
CA TRP A 169 -10.36 20.72 2.24
C TRP A 169 -10.18 19.93 3.55
N ASN A 170 -10.35 20.60 4.70
CA ASN A 170 -10.23 19.98 6.02
C ASN A 170 -11.42 19.06 6.41
N ASP A 171 -12.47 19.03 5.59
CA ASP A 171 -13.66 18.21 5.83
C ASP A 171 -13.64 16.88 5.04
N VAL A 172 -12.59 16.63 4.28
CA VAL A 172 -12.44 15.42 3.46
C VAL A 172 -11.29 14.54 3.94
N ASN A 173 -11.51 13.23 3.88
CA ASN A 173 -10.44 12.24 3.91
C ASN A 173 -10.22 11.71 2.50
N CYS A 174 -8.96 11.45 2.13
CA CYS A 174 -8.58 10.93 0.83
C CYS A 174 -8.11 9.48 0.94
N LEU A 175 -8.42 8.69 -0.08
CA LEU A 175 -7.88 7.35 -0.28
C LEU A 175 -7.27 7.27 -1.68
N ALA A 176 -5.98 6.98 -1.75
CA ALA A 176 -5.32 6.46 -2.93
C ALA A 176 -4.54 5.21 -2.51
N PRO A 177 -4.94 4.00 -2.96
CA PRO A 177 -4.33 2.75 -2.54
C PRO A 177 -2.81 2.77 -2.66
N GLY A 178 -2.11 2.30 -1.63
CA GLY A 178 -0.66 2.27 -1.59
C GLY A 178 0.04 3.63 -1.49
N ALA A 179 -0.71 4.74 -1.35
CA ALA A 179 -0.15 6.08 -1.40
C ALA A 179 -0.71 7.04 -0.35
N LEU A 180 -2.04 7.16 -0.21
CA LEU A 180 -2.67 8.16 0.65
C LEU A 180 -3.85 7.56 1.39
N TYR A 181 -3.87 7.75 2.72
CA TYR A 181 -4.94 7.28 3.59
C TYR A 181 -5.31 8.35 4.61
N GLY A 182 -6.60 8.67 4.69
CA GLY A 182 -7.17 9.51 5.72
C GLY A 182 -7.09 11.01 5.45
N ASP A 183 -6.89 11.75 6.52
CA ASP A 183 -6.93 13.22 6.53
C ASP A 183 -5.80 13.82 5.67
N PRO A 184 -6.11 14.55 4.60
CA PRO A 184 -5.11 15.18 3.76
C PRO A 184 -4.42 16.39 4.43
N THR A 185 -4.83 16.84 5.60
CA THR A 185 -4.12 17.83 6.41
C THR A 185 -3.13 17.19 7.37
N TYR A 186 -2.95 15.89 7.26
CA TYR A 186 -2.13 15.13 8.14
C TYR A 186 -0.64 15.28 7.82
N ASP A 187 0.17 15.31 8.85
CA ASP A 187 1.59 15.55 8.88
C ASP A 187 2.40 14.77 7.82
N GLY A 188 3.40 15.44 7.28
CA GLY A 188 4.16 15.14 6.09
C GLY A 188 4.79 13.77 5.92
N ASP A 189 5.02 13.05 7.00
CA ASP A 189 5.65 11.73 6.93
C ASP A 189 4.69 10.60 6.47
N ARG A 190 3.39 10.91 6.27
CA ARG A 190 2.33 9.93 6.03
C ARG A 190 1.65 10.05 4.69
N SER A 191 2.01 11.05 3.92
CA SER A 191 1.45 11.28 2.60
C SER A 191 2.54 11.38 1.53
N PRO A 192 2.23 11.05 0.28
CA PRO A 192 3.15 11.25 -0.82
C PRO A 192 3.58 12.71 -0.92
N GLY A 193 4.91 12.93 -0.95
CA GLY A 193 5.44 14.26 -1.03
C GLY A 193 5.45 15.06 0.27
N GLY A 194 5.20 14.41 1.37
CA GLY A 194 5.30 15.03 2.67
C GLY A 194 4.36 16.22 2.81
N THR A 195 4.82 17.26 3.53
CA THR A 195 4.04 18.48 3.77
C THR A 195 3.78 19.33 2.53
N LEU A 196 4.51 19.12 1.43
CA LEU A 196 4.42 19.98 0.24
C LEU A 196 3.13 19.81 -0.54
N ASN A 197 2.68 18.58 -0.80
CA ASN A 197 1.39 18.32 -1.44
C ASN A 197 0.22 18.79 -0.58
N TYR A 198 0.42 18.76 0.70
CA TYR A 198 -0.48 19.27 1.71
C TYR A 198 -0.65 20.77 1.62
N ALA A 199 0.48 21.51 1.65
CA ALA A 199 0.49 22.94 1.52
C ALA A 199 -0.11 23.40 0.18
N ALA A 200 0.15 22.63 -0.88
CA ALA A 200 -0.42 22.84 -2.20
C ALA A 200 -1.89 22.44 -2.33
N ARG A 201 -2.46 21.72 -1.33
CA ARG A 201 -3.82 21.15 -1.37
C ARG A 201 -4.10 20.41 -2.67
N ARG A 202 -3.15 19.58 -3.11
CA ARG A 202 -3.25 18.94 -4.40
C ARG A 202 -2.64 17.53 -4.38
N PHE A 203 -3.50 16.54 -4.58
CA PHE A 203 -3.13 15.15 -4.76
C PHE A 203 -3.66 14.70 -6.12
N LEU A 204 -2.80 14.63 -7.11
CA LEU A 204 -3.11 14.09 -8.42
C LEU A 204 -2.03 13.04 -8.73
N MET A 205 -2.44 11.79 -8.82
CA MET A 205 -1.56 10.65 -8.95
C MET A 205 -1.77 9.95 -10.28
N ARG A 206 -0.68 9.61 -10.93
CA ARG A 206 -0.75 8.76 -12.12
C ARG A 206 -1.20 7.36 -11.71
N GLU A 207 -2.05 6.75 -12.51
CA GLU A 207 -2.58 5.43 -12.23
C GLU A 207 -1.51 4.33 -12.24
N ASP A 208 -0.44 4.50 -13.04
CA ASP A 208 0.65 3.53 -13.17
C ASP A 208 1.57 3.42 -11.95
N ILE A 209 1.39 4.28 -10.94
CA ILE A 209 2.09 4.16 -9.64
C ILE A 209 1.17 3.63 -8.53
N LEU A 210 -0.08 3.33 -8.84
CA LEU A 210 -1.08 2.91 -7.86
C LEU A 210 -1.39 1.42 -7.97
N PRO A 211 -1.53 0.71 -6.85
CA PRO A 211 -2.01 -0.68 -6.78
C PRO A 211 -3.31 -0.93 -7.53
N ALA A 212 -4.19 0.05 -7.53
CA ALA A 212 -5.36 0.15 -8.39
C ALA A 212 -5.52 1.61 -8.84
N PRO A 213 -5.98 1.90 -10.05
CA PRO A 213 -6.27 3.26 -10.52
C PRO A 213 -7.53 3.82 -9.85
N LEU A 214 -7.46 3.93 -8.53
CA LEU A 214 -8.56 4.26 -7.63
C LEU A 214 -8.20 5.48 -6.77
N PHE A 215 -9.12 6.44 -6.67
CA PHE A 215 -9.05 7.53 -5.70
C PHE A 215 -10.43 7.77 -5.09
N ALA A 216 -10.51 7.96 -3.78
CA ALA A 216 -11.79 8.21 -3.12
C ALA A 216 -11.72 9.40 -2.16
N LEU A 217 -12.86 10.07 -2.02
CA LEU A 217 -13.13 11.06 -1.00
C LEU A 217 -14.17 10.52 -0.02
N SER A 218 -13.92 10.71 1.26
CA SER A 218 -14.85 10.49 2.36
C SER A 218 -15.10 11.82 3.07
N PHE A 219 -16.35 12.11 3.35
CA PHE A 219 -16.80 13.37 3.94
C PHE A 219 -17.24 13.18 5.39
N ARG A 220 -17.12 14.22 6.21
CA ARG A 220 -17.60 14.18 7.61
C ARG A 220 -19.08 13.82 7.76
N SER A 221 -19.87 14.03 6.70
CA SER A 221 -21.28 13.62 6.66
C SER A 221 -21.48 12.10 6.59
N GLY A 222 -20.43 11.32 6.40
CA GLY A 222 -20.50 9.89 6.11
C GLY A 222 -20.75 9.57 4.63
N ALA A 223 -20.93 10.57 3.79
CA ALA A 223 -20.96 10.38 2.34
C ALA A 223 -19.57 10.06 1.80
N SER A 224 -19.51 9.34 0.68
CA SER A 224 -18.27 9.06 -0.03
C SER A 224 -18.46 9.02 -1.53
N VAL A 225 -17.39 9.27 -2.27
CA VAL A 225 -17.29 9.04 -3.69
C VAL A 225 -15.93 8.44 -4.03
N ALA A 226 -15.92 7.33 -4.75
CA ALA A 226 -14.72 6.71 -5.26
C ALA A 226 -14.72 6.80 -6.78
N MET A 227 -13.55 7.06 -7.36
CA MET A 227 -13.31 7.15 -8.79
C MET A 227 -12.32 6.05 -9.20
N LEU A 228 -12.59 5.38 -10.30
CA LEU A 228 -11.80 4.26 -10.81
C LEU A 228 -11.71 4.35 -12.34
N ASP A 229 -10.51 4.15 -12.89
CA ASP A 229 -10.41 3.70 -14.29
C ASP A 229 -10.76 2.21 -14.34
N PRO A 230 -11.86 1.82 -14.99
CA PRO A 230 -12.30 0.42 -15.07
C PRO A 230 -11.51 -0.43 -16.07
N ALA A 231 -10.67 0.19 -16.90
CA ALA A 231 -9.91 -0.49 -17.94
C ALA A 231 -8.51 0.16 -18.12
N PRO A 232 -7.71 0.21 -17.05
CA PRO A 232 -6.43 0.89 -17.08
C PRO A 232 -5.48 0.19 -18.05
N ARG A 233 -4.73 0.97 -18.81
CA ARG A 233 -3.76 0.44 -19.75
C ARG A 233 -2.32 0.59 -19.26
N GLY A 234 -2.03 1.67 -18.54
CA GLY A 234 -0.73 1.92 -17.91
C GLY A 234 0.45 2.00 -18.85
N ASP A 235 0.22 1.86 -20.15
CA ASP A 235 1.29 1.76 -21.12
C ASP A 235 1.98 3.11 -21.30
N SER A 236 3.26 3.12 -20.93
CA SER A 236 4.17 4.22 -21.18
C SER A 236 5.09 3.79 -22.32
N THR A 237 5.24 4.61 -23.29
CA THR A 237 5.88 4.29 -24.56
C THR A 237 7.27 4.86 -24.70
N LEU A 238 7.84 5.35 -23.62
CA LEU A 238 8.99 6.21 -23.70
C LEU A 238 10.25 5.51 -23.29
N GLU A 239 11.34 5.85 -23.96
CA GLU A 239 12.67 5.53 -23.54
C GLU A 239 12.90 6.01 -22.10
N GLU A 240 13.63 5.24 -21.35
CA GLU A 240 13.87 5.46 -19.92
C GLU A 240 14.38 6.87 -19.61
N THR A 241 15.28 7.39 -20.43
CA THR A 241 15.86 8.74 -20.29
C THR A 241 14.84 9.86 -20.43
N LYS A 242 13.74 9.64 -21.16
CA LYS A 242 12.67 10.60 -21.37
C LYS A 242 11.58 10.55 -20.29
N LEU A 243 11.51 9.49 -19.49
CA LEU A 243 10.51 9.38 -18.42
C LEU A 243 10.70 10.43 -17.33
N THR A 244 11.87 11.07 -17.25
CA THR A 244 12.21 12.12 -16.28
C THR A 244 11.97 13.53 -16.78
N GLU A 245 11.61 13.74 -18.05
CA GLU A 245 11.26 15.06 -18.56
C GLU A 245 9.97 15.59 -17.92
N ASP A 246 9.98 16.86 -17.52
CA ASP A 246 8.85 17.49 -16.83
C ASP A 246 7.63 17.64 -17.75
N VAL A 247 7.85 17.80 -19.04
CA VAL A 247 6.79 17.91 -20.06
C VAL A 247 7.08 16.95 -21.20
N MET A 248 6.08 16.17 -21.58
CA MET A 248 6.17 15.26 -22.71
C MET A 248 4.89 15.27 -23.52
N ILE A 249 5.05 15.20 -24.84
CA ILE A 249 3.93 15.17 -25.81
C ILE A 249 4.11 13.92 -26.67
N ASP A 250 3.21 12.94 -26.50
CA ASP A 250 3.27 11.70 -27.25
C ASP A 250 1.85 11.09 -27.40
N ALA A 251 1.47 10.77 -28.64
CA ALA A 251 0.17 10.17 -28.94
C ALA A 251 -0.02 8.76 -28.35
N ARG A 252 1.07 8.12 -27.94
CA ARG A 252 1.06 6.74 -27.42
C ARG A 252 0.72 6.65 -25.93
N PHE A 253 0.67 7.77 -25.19
CA PHE A 253 0.29 7.72 -23.78
C PHE A 253 -1.11 7.11 -23.59
N GLN A 254 -1.20 6.11 -22.71
CA GLN A 254 -2.40 5.35 -22.43
C GLN A 254 -2.76 5.27 -20.95
N PHE A 255 -2.15 6.09 -20.11
CA PHE A 255 -2.46 6.15 -18.69
C PHE A 255 -3.04 7.51 -18.28
N GLY A 256 -3.88 7.50 -17.25
CA GLY A 256 -4.46 8.69 -16.66
C GLY A 256 -3.81 9.09 -15.33
N ALA A 257 -4.38 10.12 -14.72
CA ALA A 257 -4.13 10.51 -13.35
C ALA A 257 -5.46 10.84 -12.66
N LEU A 258 -5.55 10.47 -11.38
CA LEU A 258 -6.74 10.69 -10.57
C LEU A 258 -6.39 11.39 -9.27
N GLY A 259 -7.35 12.15 -8.75
CA GLY A 259 -7.10 12.84 -7.50
C GLY A 259 -8.11 13.89 -7.10
N ALA A 260 -7.70 14.65 -6.09
CA ALA A 260 -8.45 15.80 -5.60
C ALA A 260 -7.49 16.97 -5.33
N TRP A 261 -8.01 18.18 -5.48
CA TRP A 261 -7.26 19.41 -5.25
C TRP A 261 -8.18 20.57 -4.89
N GLN A 262 -7.61 21.62 -4.34
CA GLN A 262 -8.31 22.86 -4.07
C GLN A 262 -7.42 24.03 -4.46
N ALA A 263 -7.86 24.82 -5.44
CA ALA A 263 -7.23 26.10 -5.75
C ALA A 263 -7.49 27.11 -4.62
N ASP A 264 -6.61 28.10 -4.47
CA ASP A 264 -6.75 29.12 -3.44
C ASP A 264 -8.10 29.84 -3.51
N GLY A 265 -8.86 29.75 -2.40
CA GLY A 265 -10.21 30.33 -2.32
C GLY A 265 -11.28 29.64 -3.16
N GLY A 266 -10.93 28.56 -3.86
CA GLY A 266 -11.86 27.78 -4.67
C GLY A 266 -12.50 26.61 -3.94
N PRO A 267 -13.46 25.93 -4.57
CA PRO A 267 -14.04 24.70 -4.06
C PRO A 267 -13.05 23.53 -4.20
N VAL A 268 -13.32 22.43 -3.49
CA VAL A 268 -12.62 21.16 -3.70
C VAL A 268 -13.01 20.61 -5.08
N GLU A 269 -12.04 20.23 -5.88
CA GLU A 269 -12.22 19.52 -7.15
C GLU A 269 -11.76 18.08 -7.01
N PHE A 270 -12.43 17.18 -7.73
CA PHE A 270 -12.19 15.74 -7.73
C PHE A 270 -12.35 15.21 -9.14
N GLY A 271 -11.32 14.57 -9.69
CA GLY A 271 -11.39 14.20 -11.09
C GLY A 271 -10.25 13.37 -11.64
N PHE A 272 -10.43 13.00 -12.90
CA PHE A 272 -9.54 12.20 -13.73
C PHE A 272 -9.04 13.03 -14.91
N ARG A 273 -7.74 12.94 -15.20
CA ARG A 273 -7.08 13.59 -16.35
C ARG A 273 -6.45 12.54 -17.25
N PHE A 274 -6.52 12.74 -18.55
CA PHE A 274 -5.95 11.85 -19.56
C PHE A 274 -5.36 12.64 -20.74
N PRO A 275 -4.09 12.38 -21.13
CA PRO A 275 -3.09 11.57 -20.45
C PRO A 275 -2.76 12.09 -19.05
N GLY A 276 -2.18 11.24 -18.22
CA GLY A 276 -1.97 11.52 -16.80
C GLY A 276 -0.87 12.52 -16.50
N THR A 277 -1.24 13.71 -16.08
CA THR A 277 -0.33 14.66 -15.42
C THR A 277 -0.36 14.42 -13.91
N ALA A 278 0.79 14.30 -13.28
CA ALA A 278 0.88 14.04 -11.85
C ALA A 278 1.90 14.92 -11.15
N SER A 279 1.65 15.22 -9.88
CA SER A 279 2.71 15.66 -9.00
C SER A 279 3.51 14.44 -8.56
N LEU A 280 4.81 14.47 -8.74
CA LEU A 280 5.73 13.58 -8.09
C LEU A 280 6.47 14.34 -7.02
N ALA A 281 5.97 14.28 -5.83
CA ALA A 281 6.77 14.55 -4.68
C ALA A 281 7.32 13.22 -4.21
N THR A 282 8.54 12.94 -4.57
CA THR A 282 9.28 11.77 -4.10
C THR A 282 10.18 12.21 -2.97
N GLY A 283 9.92 11.68 -1.77
CA GLY A 283 10.82 11.80 -0.63
C GLY A 283 10.78 13.17 0.08
N GLY A 284 10.92 13.13 1.39
CA GLY A 284 10.96 14.30 2.25
C GLY A 284 12.17 15.19 1.98
N GLY A 285 12.03 16.11 1.06
CA GLY A 285 13.00 17.17 0.78
C GLY A 285 12.29 18.51 0.62
N ASP A 286 13.00 19.59 0.86
CA ASP A 286 12.51 20.96 0.74
C ASP A 286 12.30 21.41 -0.73
N ALA A 287 12.45 20.51 -1.69
CA ALA A 287 12.25 20.84 -3.09
C ALA A 287 10.76 20.89 -3.43
N PRO A 288 10.28 21.93 -4.11
CA PRO A 288 8.88 22.00 -4.53
C PRO A 288 8.51 20.81 -5.42
N PRO A 289 7.25 20.31 -5.32
CA PRO A 289 6.81 19.20 -6.13
C PRO A 289 6.93 19.53 -7.60
N LYS A 290 7.64 18.68 -8.34
CA LYS A 290 7.69 18.78 -9.80
C LYS A 290 6.41 18.21 -10.39
N TRP A 291 5.92 18.87 -11.42
CA TRP A 291 4.80 18.42 -12.21
C TRP A 291 5.30 17.71 -13.44
N PHE A 292 4.99 16.42 -13.59
CA PHE A 292 5.23 15.67 -14.81
C PHE A 292 3.97 15.77 -15.67
N ARG A 293 4.00 16.67 -16.66
CA ARG A 293 2.89 16.95 -17.55
C ARG A 293 2.97 16.05 -18.77
N ARG A 294 1.89 15.37 -19.07
CA ARG A 294 1.77 14.45 -20.19
C ARG A 294 0.61 14.89 -21.08
N TYR A 295 0.90 15.02 -22.35
CA TYR A 295 -0.07 15.51 -23.34
C TYR A 295 -0.08 14.63 -24.57
N HIS A 296 -1.23 14.54 -25.23
CA HIS A 296 -1.31 14.10 -26.61
C HIS A 296 -1.00 15.28 -27.56
N PRO A 297 -0.41 15.06 -28.76
CA PRO A 297 -0.19 16.11 -29.71
C PRO A 297 -1.53 16.66 -30.25
N ILE A 298 -1.58 17.95 -30.53
CA ILE A 298 -2.77 18.56 -31.15
C ILE A 298 -2.74 18.29 -32.63
N ALA A 299 -3.29 17.17 -33.04
CA ALA A 299 -3.33 16.70 -34.43
C ALA A 299 -4.55 15.82 -34.67
N PRO A 300 -5.09 15.79 -35.90
CA PRO A 300 -6.14 14.83 -36.26
C PRO A 300 -5.65 13.39 -36.14
N GLY A 301 -6.57 12.49 -35.78
CA GLY A 301 -6.33 11.03 -35.76
C GLY A 301 -5.59 10.52 -34.50
N VAL A 302 -5.26 11.39 -33.55
CA VAL A 302 -4.68 10.97 -32.26
C VAL A 302 -5.75 10.17 -31.47
N PRO A 303 -5.45 8.95 -31.02
CA PRO A 303 -6.40 8.16 -30.23
C PRO A 303 -6.53 8.74 -28.81
N HIS A 304 -7.59 9.47 -28.54
CA HIS A 304 -7.87 10.04 -27.23
C HIS A 304 -9.20 9.50 -26.69
N ARG A 305 -9.13 8.34 -26.02
CA ARG A 305 -10.29 7.62 -25.49
C ARG A 305 -9.98 7.03 -24.13
N TYR A 306 -10.89 7.23 -23.17
CA TYR A 306 -10.80 6.63 -21.85
C TYR A 306 -12.17 6.45 -21.19
N ALA A 307 -12.20 5.75 -20.08
CA ALA A 307 -13.37 5.60 -19.25
C ALA A 307 -13.02 5.93 -17.80
N VAL A 308 -13.99 6.46 -17.08
CA VAL A 308 -13.90 6.63 -15.64
C VAL A 308 -15.24 6.36 -15.00
N SER A 309 -15.22 5.70 -13.84
CA SER A 309 -16.41 5.32 -13.08
C SER A 309 -16.38 5.96 -11.70
N PHE A 310 -17.54 6.37 -11.21
CA PHE A 310 -17.74 7.02 -9.92
C PHE A 310 -18.73 6.22 -9.08
N ARG A 311 -18.29 5.67 -7.95
CA ARG A 311 -19.12 4.92 -7.02
C ARG A 311 -19.46 5.77 -5.81
N PHE A 312 -20.73 5.80 -5.43
CA PHE A 312 -21.26 6.62 -4.33
C PHE A 312 -21.62 5.76 -3.13
N GLY A 313 -21.25 6.22 -1.94
CA GLY A 313 -21.60 5.61 -0.65
C GLY A 313 -22.13 6.63 0.35
N GLN A 314 -22.76 6.13 1.42
CA GLN A 314 -23.28 6.95 2.51
C GLN A 314 -23.20 6.22 3.84
N ASN A 315 -23.23 6.97 4.94
CA ASN A 315 -23.18 6.46 6.32
C ASN A 315 -21.95 5.57 6.56
N GLN A 316 -20.82 5.95 5.97
CA GLN A 316 -19.61 5.16 5.99
C GLN A 316 -18.56 5.79 6.90
N SER A 317 -17.90 4.95 7.70
CA SER A 317 -16.61 5.28 8.30
C SER A 317 -15.50 5.26 7.23
N PHE A 318 -14.32 5.80 7.53
CA PHE A 318 -13.20 5.74 6.57
C PHE A 318 -12.74 4.29 6.32
N HIS A 319 -12.85 3.38 7.30
CA HIS A 319 -12.63 1.95 7.08
C HIS A 319 -13.58 1.36 6.04
N ASP A 320 -14.87 1.70 6.14
CA ASP A 320 -15.86 1.23 5.18
C ASP A 320 -15.57 1.77 3.78
N VAL A 321 -15.16 3.04 3.69
CA VAL A 321 -14.79 3.64 2.39
C VAL A 321 -13.58 2.92 1.80
N THR A 322 -12.57 2.59 2.59
CA THR A 322 -11.40 1.83 2.16
C THR A 322 -11.81 0.45 1.66
N ARG A 323 -12.51 -0.33 2.48
CA ARG A 323 -12.99 -1.67 2.14
C ARG A 323 -13.85 -1.68 0.88
N ASP A 324 -14.88 -0.84 0.85
CA ASP A 324 -15.90 -0.87 -0.20
C ASP A 324 -15.36 -0.36 -1.54
N SER A 325 -14.48 0.66 -1.51
CA SER A 325 -13.82 1.17 -2.72
C SER A 325 -12.81 0.17 -3.25
N TRP A 326 -12.01 -0.45 -2.38
CA TRP A 326 -11.04 -1.46 -2.75
C TRP A 326 -11.71 -2.69 -3.35
N ARG A 327 -12.72 -3.24 -2.68
CA ARG A 327 -13.47 -4.41 -3.18
C ARG A 327 -14.25 -4.13 -4.45
N TRP A 328 -14.68 -2.89 -4.66
CA TRP A 328 -15.24 -2.47 -5.94
C TRP A 328 -14.18 -2.48 -7.03
N ALA A 329 -13.00 -1.92 -6.79
CA ALA A 329 -11.89 -1.98 -7.73
C ALA A 329 -11.48 -3.44 -8.03
N TRP A 330 -11.36 -4.29 -7.01
CA TRP A 330 -11.07 -5.72 -7.15
C TRP A 330 -12.06 -6.42 -8.08
N ARG A 331 -13.36 -6.25 -7.84
CA ARG A 331 -14.41 -6.84 -8.70
C ARG A 331 -14.41 -6.30 -10.12
N THR A 332 -14.06 -5.03 -10.31
CA THR A 332 -14.05 -4.38 -11.62
C THR A 332 -12.82 -4.80 -12.44
N LEU A 333 -11.66 -4.87 -11.81
CA LEU A 333 -10.40 -5.17 -12.49
C LEU A 333 -10.14 -6.67 -12.61
N HIS A 334 -10.82 -7.50 -11.82
CA HIS A 334 -10.71 -8.96 -11.85
C HIS A 334 -9.26 -9.46 -11.85
N PRO A 335 -8.49 -9.27 -10.76
CA PRO A 335 -7.11 -9.74 -10.72
C PRO A 335 -7.05 -11.24 -10.97
N ILE A 336 -6.30 -11.62 -12.02
CA ILE A 336 -6.16 -13.01 -12.42
C ILE A 336 -5.00 -13.62 -11.67
N VAL A 337 -5.28 -14.63 -10.85
CA VAL A 337 -4.25 -15.41 -10.17
C VAL A 337 -3.51 -16.28 -11.18
N ILE A 338 -2.19 -16.12 -11.27
CA ILE A 338 -1.31 -16.95 -12.09
C ILE A 338 -0.74 -18.06 -11.19
N PRO A 339 -1.25 -19.30 -11.29
CA PRO A 339 -0.85 -20.34 -10.37
C PRO A 339 0.59 -20.78 -10.62
N ILE A 340 1.32 -20.91 -9.52
CA ILE A 340 2.68 -21.48 -9.51
C ILE A 340 2.65 -22.89 -8.94
N ASP A 341 3.72 -23.64 -9.16
CA ASP A 341 3.97 -24.86 -8.40
C ASP A 341 4.51 -24.50 -7.01
N VAL A 342 3.61 -24.52 -6.02
CA VAL A 342 3.92 -24.09 -4.64
C VAL A 342 4.97 -25.00 -3.99
N GLU A 343 4.98 -26.30 -4.31
CA GLU A 343 5.97 -27.24 -3.77
C GLU A 343 7.35 -27.05 -4.41
N GLN A 344 7.40 -26.79 -5.71
CA GLN A 344 8.65 -26.41 -6.36
C GLN A 344 9.20 -25.11 -5.75
N MET A 345 8.34 -24.12 -5.54
CA MET A 345 8.72 -22.86 -4.92
C MET A 345 9.25 -23.06 -3.51
N ARG A 346 8.55 -23.83 -2.67
CA ARG A 346 9.00 -24.20 -1.32
C ARG A 346 10.40 -24.80 -1.36
N ARG A 347 10.61 -25.78 -2.22
CA ARG A 347 11.90 -26.45 -2.34
C ARG A 347 13.01 -25.49 -2.76
N VAL A 348 12.77 -24.68 -3.80
CA VAL A 348 13.76 -23.72 -4.30
C VAL A 348 14.16 -22.71 -3.24
N LEU A 349 13.19 -22.16 -2.51
CA LEU A 349 13.45 -21.16 -1.48
C LEU A 349 14.15 -21.75 -0.25
N LEU A 350 13.82 -22.98 0.15
CA LEU A 350 14.51 -23.68 1.25
C LEU A 350 15.95 -24.01 0.88
N ASP A 351 16.17 -24.54 -0.32
CA ASP A 351 17.53 -24.81 -0.83
C ASP A 351 18.34 -23.51 -0.92
N HIS A 352 17.67 -22.40 -1.29
CA HIS A 352 18.32 -21.09 -1.31
C HIS A 352 18.70 -20.62 0.10
N LEU A 353 17.80 -20.70 1.10
CA LEU A 353 18.10 -20.33 2.48
C LEU A 353 19.28 -21.14 3.04
N GLU A 354 19.27 -22.46 2.84
CA GLU A 354 20.36 -23.35 3.27
C GLU A 354 21.69 -22.95 2.61
N ALA A 355 21.68 -22.67 1.30
CA ALA A 355 22.87 -22.25 0.55
C ALA A 355 23.42 -20.89 0.97
N GLN A 356 22.60 -20.01 1.57
CA GLN A 356 23.05 -18.71 2.07
C GLN A 356 23.51 -18.76 3.54
N ALA A 357 23.28 -19.85 4.26
CA ALA A 357 23.81 -20.02 5.61
C ALA A 357 25.35 -20.06 5.59
N ALA A 358 25.95 -19.30 6.47
CA ALA A 358 27.41 -19.22 6.60
C ALA A 358 27.84 -19.60 8.02
N THR A 359 28.94 -20.34 8.12
CA THR A 359 29.55 -20.69 9.41
C THR A 359 30.95 -20.07 9.52
N ILE A 360 31.18 -19.27 10.56
CA ILE A 360 32.47 -18.64 10.87
C ILE A 360 32.79 -18.90 12.34
N ASP A 361 33.94 -19.51 12.62
CA ASP A 361 34.38 -19.85 13.97
C ASP A 361 33.32 -20.54 14.84
N GLY A 362 32.60 -21.49 14.24
CA GLY A 362 31.57 -22.28 14.91
C GLY A 362 30.21 -21.56 15.08
N ARG A 363 30.07 -20.34 14.62
CA ARG A 363 28.80 -19.59 14.61
C ARG A 363 28.15 -19.69 13.23
N THR A 364 26.89 -20.06 13.19
CA THR A 364 26.11 -20.21 11.94
C THR A 364 24.99 -19.19 11.87
N ALA A 365 24.84 -18.51 10.74
CA ALA A 365 23.73 -17.58 10.48
C ALA A 365 23.52 -17.37 8.99
N ILE A 366 22.39 -16.70 8.64
CA ILE A 366 22.15 -16.21 7.29
C ILE A 366 22.50 -14.73 7.25
N PRO A 367 23.47 -14.31 6.42
CA PRO A 367 23.89 -12.91 6.29
C PRO A 367 22.77 -11.98 5.87
N PHE A 368 22.85 -10.72 6.29
CA PHE A 368 21.77 -9.75 6.19
C PHE A 368 21.52 -9.23 4.76
N VAL A 369 22.56 -8.78 4.06
CA VAL A 369 22.41 -8.16 2.73
C VAL A 369 23.36 -8.78 1.72
N LEU A 370 22.82 -9.35 0.66
CA LEU A 370 23.59 -9.98 -0.41
C LEU A 370 23.19 -9.43 -1.79
N SER A 371 24.16 -9.14 -2.65
CA SER A 371 23.90 -8.74 -4.02
C SER A 371 23.18 -9.84 -4.80
N THR A 372 22.13 -9.49 -5.54
CA THR A 372 21.40 -10.44 -6.40
C THR A 372 22.06 -10.66 -7.76
N VAL A 373 23.02 -9.83 -8.15
CA VAL A 373 23.61 -9.82 -9.49
C VAL A 373 25.11 -10.12 -9.51
N SER A 374 25.78 -10.04 -8.36
CA SER A 374 27.22 -10.30 -8.27
C SER A 374 27.59 -11.06 -7.01
N ASN A 375 28.71 -11.76 -7.05
CA ASN A 375 29.29 -12.42 -5.88
C ASN A 375 30.16 -11.47 -5.03
N GLN A 376 30.17 -10.18 -5.34
CA GLN A 376 30.93 -9.21 -4.59
C GLN A 376 30.33 -9.06 -3.19
N ARG A 377 31.17 -9.24 -2.16
CA ARG A 377 30.74 -9.08 -0.76
C ARG A 377 30.54 -7.61 -0.44
N GLN A 378 29.42 -7.29 0.18
CA GLN A 378 29.15 -5.96 0.72
C GLN A 378 29.93 -5.74 2.02
N TRP A 379 30.07 -4.50 2.44
CA TRP A 379 30.76 -4.14 3.69
C TRP A 379 30.13 -4.80 4.94
N ASN A 380 28.83 -5.09 4.88
CA ASN A 380 28.02 -5.65 5.94
C ASN A 380 27.67 -7.14 5.74
N TRP A 381 28.45 -7.87 4.94
CA TRP A 381 28.14 -9.26 4.59
C TRP A 381 28.18 -10.25 5.76
N THR A 382 28.76 -9.88 6.94
CA THR A 382 28.74 -10.67 8.17
C THR A 382 27.64 -10.23 9.16
N MET A 383 26.87 -9.24 8.81
CA MET A 383 25.78 -8.75 9.64
C MET A 383 24.63 -9.80 9.71
N VAL A 384 24.23 -10.12 10.94
CA VAL A 384 23.11 -11.04 11.22
C VAL A 384 22.04 -10.28 11.97
N ALA A 385 20.79 -10.37 11.58
CA ALA A 385 19.68 -9.66 12.19
C ALA A 385 18.51 -10.57 12.55
N MET A 386 17.85 -10.25 13.68
CA MET A 386 16.55 -10.82 14.07
C MET A 386 15.41 -10.04 13.40
N GLY A 387 14.27 -10.69 13.20
CA GLY A 387 13.01 -10.10 12.80
C GLY A 387 13.09 -9.13 11.64
N PHE A 388 12.02 -8.38 11.38
CA PHE A 388 11.93 -7.40 10.31
C PHE A 388 12.50 -7.94 8.98
N VAL A 389 13.65 -7.41 8.53
CA VAL A 389 14.29 -7.83 7.27
C VAL A 389 15.36 -8.93 7.46
N GLY A 390 15.80 -9.19 8.69
CA GLY A 390 16.83 -10.19 8.97
C GLY A 390 16.31 -11.60 9.23
N LYS A 391 15.20 -11.73 9.95
CA LYS A 391 14.40 -12.96 10.19
C LYS A 391 15.20 -14.25 10.41
N ASN A 392 16.36 -14.18 11.07
CA ASN A 392 17.24 -15.35 11.19
C ASN A 392 16.59 -16.52 11.94
N ILE A 393 15.79 -16.25 12.99
CA ILE A 393 15.06 -17.33 13.71
C ILE A 393 13.93 -17.87 12.85
N GLU A 394 13.23 -17.02 12.07
CA GLU A 394 12.19 -17.49 11.16
C GLU A 394 12.79 -18.37 10.06
N CYS A 395 13.91 -17.98 9.48
CA CYS A 395 14.65 -18.82 8.53
C CYS A 395 15.06 -20.17 9.15
N ALA A 396 15.59 -20.14 10.37
CA ALA A 396 15.96 -21.35 11.11
C ALA A 396 14.78 -22.27 11.38
N ASP A 397 13.62 -21.71 11.79
CA ASP A 397 12.39 -22.50 12.01
C ASP A 397 11.89 -23.18 10.74
N LEU A 398 11.97 -22.48 9.59
CA LEU A 398 11.61 -23.04 8.29
C LEU A 398 12.52 -24.22 7.91
N LEU A 399 13.83 -24.12 8.17
CA LEU A 399 14.78 -25.20 7.97
C LEU A 399 14.52 -26.38 8.93
N LEU A 400 14.16 -26.12 10.20
CA LEU A 400 13.77 -27.17 11.15
C LEU A 400 12.54 -27.94 10.68
N ARG A 401 11.52 -27.23 10.20
CA ARG A 401 10.27 -27.80 9.66
C ARG A 401 10.53 -28.70 8.46
N GLU A 402 11.39 -28.25 7.55
CA GLU A 402 11.76 -29.05 6.39
C GLU A 402 12.56 -30.30 6.82
N GLY A 403 13.43 -30.17 7.83
CA GLY A 403 14.13 -31.30 8.40
C GLY A 403 13.23 -32.35 9.05
N ASP A 404 12.08 -31.95 9.57
CA ASP A 404 11.05 -32.89 10.07
C ASP A 404 10.25 -33.52 8.92
N ARG A 405 10.06 -32.81 7.82
CA ARG A 405 9.31 -33.25 6.64
C ARG A 405 10.15 -34.15 5.73
N ASP A 406 11.40 -33.78 5.45
CA ASP A 406 12.34 -34.49 4.59
C ASP A 406 13.30 -35.35 5.39
N GLN A 407 13.08 -36.67 5.41
CA GLN A 407 13.90 -37.63 6.16
C GLN A 407 15.21 -37.99 5.47
N THR A 408 15.55 -37.36 4.35
CA THR A 408 16.80 -37.55 3.62
C THR A 408 17.97 -36.79 4.25
N GLU A 409 19.16 -36.92 3.67
CA GLU A 409 20.34 -36.16 4.11
C GLU A 409 20.13 -34.65 4.01
N ARG A 410 19.43 -34.19 2.95
CA ARG A 410 19.07 -32.79 2.76
C ARG A 410 18.28 -32.25 3.98
N GLY A 411 17.25 -32.95 4.40
CA GLY A 411 16.45 -32.50 5.56
C GLY A 411 17.25 -32.53 6.85
N ARG A 412 18.10 -33.57 7.07
CA ARG A 412 18.99 -33.63 8.24
C ARG A 412 19.94 -32.44 8.30
N GLN A 413 20.54 -32.07 7.15
CA GLN A 413 21.42 -30.90 7.05
C GLN A 413 20.68 -29.61 7.38
N MET A 414 19.49 -29.38 6.79
CA MET A 414 18.67 -28.19 7.06
C MET A 414 18.31 -28.11 8.55
N ARG A 415 17.95 -29.22 9.19
CA ARG A 415 17.69 -29.23 10.60
C ARG A 415 18.92 -28.84 11.45
N GLN A 416 20.08 -29.36 11.12
CA GLN A 416 21.35 -29.03 11.82
C GLN A 416 21.65 -27.53 11.66
N THR A 417 21.52 -26.99 10.46
CA THR A 417 21.72 -25.57 10.17
C THR A 417 20.72 -24.71 10.97
N GLY A 418 19.44 -25.06 11.00
CA GLY A 418 18.44 -24.33 11.79
C GLY A 418 18.76 -24.30 13.30
N LEU A 419 19.16 -25.43 13.88
CA LEU A 419 19.57 -25.51 15.28
C LEU A 419 20.82 -24.66 15.56
N ALA A 420 21.79 -24.70 14.66
CA ALA A 420 23.02 -23.92 14.77
C ALA A 420 22.78 -22.41 14.69
N ILE A 421 21.89 -21.96 13.80
CA ILE A 421 21.49 -20.54 13.70
C ILE A 421 20.87 -20.04 15.01
N ILE A 422 19.88 -20.76 15.55
CA ILE A 422 19.22 -20.38 16.80
C ILE A 422 20.23 -20.34 17.95
N SER A 423 21.09 -21.37 18.08
CA SER A 423 22.12 -21.43 19.11
C SER A 423 23.09 -20.25 19.04
N SER A 424 23.58 -19.96 17.82
CA SER A 424 24.52 -18.84 17.58
C SER A 424 23.92 -17.49 17.96
N LEU A 425 22.64 -17.26 17.63
CA LEU A 425 21.97 -16.00 17.92
C LEU A 425 21.74 -15.82 19.44
N ILE A 426 21.28 -16.84 20.13
CA ILE A 426 21.07 -16.78 21.59
C ILE A 426 22.41 -16.55 22.29
N GLN A 427 23.49 -17.21 21.84
CA GLN A 427 24.82 -17.03 22.44
C GLN A 427 25.39 -15.63 22.18
N ALA A 428 25.09 -15.02 21.04
CA ALA A 428 25.56 -13.68 20.69
C ALA A 428 24.78 -12.57 21.42
N LEU A 429 23.52 -12.83 21.79
CA LEU A 429 22.61 -11.87 22.43
C LEU A 429 22.03 -12.41 23.76
N PRO A 430 22.87 -12.81 24.73
CA PRO A 430 22.43 -13.56 25.91
C PRO A 430 21.78 -12.69 27.00
N THR A 431 21.99 -11.37 26.97
CA THR A 431 21.61 -10.46 28.06
C THR A 431 20.32 -9.72 27.78
N VAL A 432 19.53 -9.50 28.83
CA VAL A 432 18.33 -8.64 28.80
C VAL A 432 18.52 -7.54 29.83
N PRO A 433 18.34 -6.26 29.50
CA PRO A 433 17.96 -5.69 28.19
C PRO A 433 18.95 -6.04 27.07
N LEU A 434 18.41 -6.23 25.83
CA LEU A 434 19.23 -6.62 24.68
C LEU A 434 20.29 -5.55 24.33
N GLN A 435 21.49 -5.98 23.98
CA GLN A 435 22.52 -5.11 23.41
C GLN A 435 22.17 -4.66 21.99
N GLY A 436 21.36 -5.43 21.29
CA GLY A 436 20.90 -5.17 19.92
C GLY A 436 19.96 -6.27 19.47
N THR A 437 19.49 -6.16 18.22
CA THR A 437 18.71 -7.20 17.53
C THR A 437 19.53 -7.87 16.42
N GLY A 438 20.84 -7.83 16.55
CA GLY A 438 21.74 -8.50 15.62
C GLY A 438 23.19 -8.48 16.09
N TYR A 439 24.03 -9.24 15.37
CA TYR A 439 25.44 -9.41 15.72
C TYR A 439 26.31 -9.57 14.47
N ASP A 440 27.60 -9.43 14.63
CA ASP A 440 28.61 -9.73 13.59
C ASP A 440 28.98 -11.22 13.64
N LEU A 441 28.69 -11.95 12.58
CA LEU A 441 29.00 -13.37 12.48
C LEU A 441 30.48 -13.69 12.65
N ALA A 442 31.38 -12.79 12.17
CA ALA A 442 32.82 -12.99 12.28
C ALA A 442 33.35 -12.86 13.70
N THR A 443 32.79 -11.94 14.48
CA THR A 443 33.26 -11.67 15.86
C THR A 443 32.37 -12.24 16.96
N GLY A 444 31.11 -12.56 16.63
CA GLY A 444 30.09 -13.00 17.59
C GLY A 444 29.59 -11.87 18.51
N LYS A 445 29.95 -10.62 18.26
CA LYS A 445 29.57 -9.47 19.10
C LYS A 445 28.34 -8.76 18.54
N PRO A 446 27.50 -8.16 19.41
CA PRO A 446 26.44 -7.27 18.95
C PRO A 446 27.01 -6.21 18.00
N TRP A 447 26.31 -5.97 16.89
CA TRP A 447 26.75 -4.98 15.90
C TRP A 447 26.20 -3.59 16.27
N ASP A 448 27.10 -2.62 16.46
CA ASP A 448 26.73 -1.24 16.74
C ASP A 448 26.32 -0.52 15.45
N HIS A 449 25.09 -0.73 15.04
CA HIS A 449 24.47 -0.06 13.90
C HIS A 449 22.98 0.16 14.15
N ILE A 450 22.45 1.28 13.66
CA ILE A 450 21.05 1.66 13.88
C ILE A 450 20.06 0.57 13.44
N TRP A 451 20.32 -0.16 12.37
CA TRP A 451 19.46 -1.25 11.88
C TRP A 451 19.40 -2.43 12.85
N LEU A 452 20.43 -2.62 13.68
CA LEU A 452 20.52 -3.71 14.65
C LEU A 452 20.40 -3.24 16.09
N ALA A 453 19.99 -2.00 16.32
CA ALA A 453 19.65 -1.50 17.65
C ALA A 453 18.52 -2.33 18.31
N PRO A 454 18.29 -2.21 19.62
CA PRO A 454 17.22 -2.95 20.30
C PRO A 454 15.81 -2.48 19.89
N TRP A 455 15.38 -2.84 18.68
CA TRP A 455 14.06 -2.56 18.16
C TRP A 455 13.02 -3.53 18.69
N LEU A 456 11.87 -3.02 19.12
CA LEU A 456 10.74 -3.79 19.63
C LEU A 456 10.27 -4.83 18.59
N ARG A 457 10.02 -4.37 17.34
CA ARG A 457 9.56 -5.24 16.26
C ARG A 457 10.53 -6.39 16.02
N ASN A 458 11.81 -6.08 15.79
CA ASN A 458 12.81 -7.07 15.42
C ASN A 458 12.93 -8.18 16.49
N ALA A 459 12.95 -7.80 17.77
CA ALA A 459 13.02 -8.77 18.85
C ALA A 459 11.75 -9.61 18.96
N THR A 460 10.57 -8.97 18.96
CA THR A 460 9.31 -9.68 19.22
C THR A 460 8.85 -10.57 18.08
N GLU A 461 9.16 -10.22 16.82
CA GLU A 461 8.86 -11.09 15.67
C GLU A 461 9.60 -12.43 15.77
N ASP A 462 10.93 -12.40 15.88
CA ASP A 462 11.72 -13.63 15.93
C ASP A 462 11.50 -14.42 17.23
N MET A 463 11.33 -13.76 18.38
CA MET A 463 11.00 -14.44 19.62
C MET A 463 9.63 -15.14 19.60
N ARG A 464 8.66 -14.56 18.90
CA ARG A 464 7.39 -15.24 18.65
C ARG A 464 7.59 -16.53 17.85
N VAL A 465 8.41 -16.47 16.80
CA VAL A 465 8.72 -17.67 15.99
C VAL A 465 9.44 -18.70 16.84
N LEU A 466 10.41 -18.28 17.66
CA LEU A 466 11.14 -19.19 18.56
C LEU A 466 10.19 -19.89 19.57
N MET A 467 9.21 -19.18 20.10
CA MET A 467 8.22 -19.79 21.00
C MET A 467 7.33 -20.81 20.28
N ARG A 468 6.96 -20.56 19.01
CA ARG A 468 6.24 -21.54 18.19
C ARG A 468 7.11 -22.76 17.91
N ALA A 469 8.38 -22.55 17.55
CA ALA A 469 9.36 -23.62 17.36
C ALA A 469 9.55 -24.43 18.63
N TYR A 470 9.72 -23.78 19.79
CA TYR A 470 9.84 -24.44 21.09
C TYR A 470 8.63 -25.36 21.40
N ARG A 471 7.41 -24.87 21.19
CA ARG A 471 6.20 -25.66 21.42
C ARG A 471 6.11 -26.86 20.49
N ARG A 472 6.47 -26.70 19.23
CA ARG A 472 6.49 -27.79 18.24
C ARG A 472 7.56 -28.83 18.57
N GLU A 473 8.79 -28.40 18.88
CA GLU A 473 9.87 -29.30 19.26
C GLU A 473 9.50 -30.10 20.52
N ARG A 474 8.94 -29.43 21.54
CA ARG A 474 8.46 -30.09 22.76
C ARG A 474 7.36 -31.12 22.47
N ALA A 475 6.41 -30.82 21.59
CA ALA A 475 5.37 -31.76 21.18
C ALA A 475 5.93 -32.99 20.46
N LEU A 476 7.10 -32.86 19.83
CA LEU A 476 7.86 -33.94 19.19
C LEU A 476 8.87 -34.63 20.17
N GLY A 477 8.79 -34.31 21.45
CA GLY A 477 9.67 -34.90 22.49
C GLY A 477 11.07 -34.33 22.57
N ARG A 478 11.37 -33.23 21.87
CA ARG A 478 12.67 -32.57 21.86
C ARG A 478 12.65 -31.35 22.77
N GLN A 479 13.59 -31.27 23.71
CA GLN A 479 13.60 -30.24 24.75
C GLN A 479 14.63 -29.17 24.47
N HIS A 480 14.21 -27.91 24.52
CA HIS A 480 15.05 -26.71 24.35
C HIS A 480 14.70 -25.68 25.43
N PRO A 481 14.97 -25.95 26.73
CA PRO A 481 14.61 -25.05 27.82
C PRO A 481 15.30 -23.69 27.70
N GLU A 482 16.46 -23.63 27.09
CA GLU A 482 17.21 -22.40 26.84
C GLU A 482 16.46 -21.43 25.92
N TRP A 483 15.69 -21.93 24.94
CA TRP A 483 14.87 -21.09 24.06
C TRP A 483 13.75 -20.41 24.85
N PHE A 484 13.02 -21.19 25.62
CA PHE A 484 11.95 -20.67 26.46
C PHE A 484 12.47 -19.67 27.50
N ASN A 485 13.57 -19.99 28.20
CA ASN A 485 14.15 -19.14 29.24
C ASN A 485 14.62 -17.80 28.67
N TRP A 486 15.26 -17.80 27.49
CA TRP A 486 15.72 -16.58 26.83
C TRP A 486 14.55 -15.68 26.47
N VAL A 487 13.52 -16.21 25.79
CA VAL A 487 12.31 -15.46 25.42
C VAL A 487 11.57 -14.97 26.66
N LYS A 488 11.37 -15.83 27.68
CA LYS A 488 10.67 -15.46 28.91
C LYS A 488 11.36 -14.31 29.63
N THR A 489 12.70 -14.35 29.75
CA THR A 489 13.46 -13.28 30.38
C THR A 489 13.26 -11.93 29.66
N TYR A 490 13.26 -11.95 28.31
CA TYR A 490 12.97 -10.75 27.53
C TYR A 490 11.53 -10.26 27.71
N VAL A 491 10.55 -11.16 27.66
CA VAL A 491 9.13 -10.77 27.77
C VAL A 491 8.79 -10.26 29.16
N ASP A 492 9.37 -10.84 30.22
CA ASP A 492 9.22 -10.33 31.60
C ASP A 492 9.74 -8.90 31.74
N TRP A 493 10.91 -8.63 31.16
CA TRP A 493 11.46 -7.27 31.12
C TRP A 493 10.57 -6.35 30.25
N LEU A 494 10.11 -6.80 29.08
CA LEU A 494 9.31 -6.00 28.15
C LEU A 494 8.00 -5.51 28.79
N VAL A 495 7.29 -6.37 29.51
CA VAL A 495 6.04 -5.99 30.20
C VAL A 495 6.26 -4.85 31.18
N LEU A 496 7.44 -4.79 31.83
CA LEU A 496 7.80 -3.67 32.73
C LEU A 496 8.07 -2.36 31.96
N GLN A 497 8.28 -2.42 30.66
CA GLN A 497 8.49 -1.24 29.81
C GLN A 497 7.19 -0.67 29.21
N GLN A 498 6.05 -1.33 29.43
CA GLN A 498 4.76 -0.85 28.96
C GLN A 498 4.38 0.45 29.67
N ARG A 499 3.92 1.42 28.90
CA ARG A 499 3.50 2.72 29.39
C ARG A 499 2.09 2.69 29.98
N ALA A 500 1.77 3.73 30.74
CA ALA A 500 0.43 3.88 31.35
C ALA A 500 -0.70 4.00 30.30
N ASP A 501 -0.38 4.48 29.08
CA ASP A 501 -1.34 4.56 27.96
C ASP A 501 -1.49 3.22 27.20
N GLY A 502 -0.80 2.18 27.62
CA GLY A 502 -0.79 0.84 27.04
C GLY A 502 0.23 0.64 25.91
N SER A 503 0.84 1.69 25.40
CA SER A 503 1.83 1.58 24.33
C SER A 503 3.20 1.10 24.83
N PHE A 504 4.02 0.62 23.88
CA PHE A 504 5.43 0.33 24.12
C PHE A 504 6.33 1.32 23.40
N PRO A 505 7.52 1.69 23.97
CA PRO A 505 8.56 2.35 23.20
C PRO A 505 8.98 1.49 22.00
N ARG A 506 9.37 2.15 20.93
CA ARG A 506 9.77 1.48 19.70
C ARG A 506 11.18 0.92 19.76
N ARG A 507 12.08 1.60 20.53
CA ARG A 507 13.50 1.23 20.63
C ARG A 507 14.11 1.72 21.94
N TRP A 508 15.05 0.95 22.45
CA TRP A 508 15.84 1.29 23.63
C TRP A 508 17.32 1.51 23.28
N LYS A 509 18.09 2.07 24.20
CA LYS A 509 19.55 2.09 24.08
C LYS A 509 20.10 0.68 24.34
N PRO A 510 21.24 0.31 23.71
CA PRO A 510 21.87 -1.00 23.91
C PRO A 510 22.11 -1.33 25.39
N GLY A 511 21.67 -2.53 25.80
CA GLY A 511 21.84 -3.04 27.16
C GLY A 511 21.15 -2.22 28.27
N SER A 512 20.14 -1.44 27.95
CA SER A 512 19.51 -0.48 28.85
C SER A 512 17.99 -0.45 28.69
N SER A 513 17.29 -0.05 29.78
CA SER A 513 15.87 0.31 29.72
C SER A 513 15.63 1.78 29.33
N GLU A 514 16.69 2.53 29.00
CA GLU A 514 16.56 3.90 28.55
C GLU A 514 15.96 3.94 27.13
N VAL A 515 14.85 4.67 26.97
CA VAL A 515 14.14 4.80 25.73
C VAL A 515 14.93 5.65 24.74
N ALA A 516 15.17 5.12 23.55
CA ALA A 516 15.86 5.82 22.46
C ALA A 516 14.91 6.30 21.36
N GLU A 517 13.78 5.60 21.14
CA GLU A 517 12.72 6.00 20.23
C GLU A 517 11.36 5.83 20.95
N PRO A 518 10.73 6.95 21.36
CA PRO A 518 9.55 6.91 22.21
C PRO A 518 8.23 6.66 21.46
N SER A 519 8.20 6.66 20.12
CA SER A 519 6.96 6.43 19.38
C SER A 519 6.32 5.09 19.79
N GLY A 520 5.01 5.10 19.99
CA GLY A 520 4.21 3.91 20.32
C GLY A 520 3.69 3.14 19.09
N THR A 521 4.11 3.51 17.91
CA THR A 521 3.51 3.05 16.65
C THR A 521 3.66 1.55 16.37
N THR A 522 4.67 0.86 16.94
CA THR A 522 4.87 -0.60 16.80
C THR A 522 4.29 -1.42 17.95
N SER A 523 3.41 -0.87 18.77
CA SER A 523 2.85 -1.58 19.94
C SER A 523 2.02 -2.82 19.57
N TYR A 524 1.64 -3.01 18.30
CA TYR A 524 1.04 -4.25 17.79
C TYR A 524 2.05 -5.42 17.73
N CYS A 525 3.35 -5.16 17.56
CA CYS A 525 4.34 -6.21 17.34
C CYS A 525 4.46 -7.22 18.50
N PRO A 526 4.49 -6.81 19.78
CA PRO A 526 4.60 -7.76 20.88
C PRO A 526 3.32 -8.56 21.14
N VAL A 527 2.15 -8.13 20.65
CA VAL A 527 0.85 -8.73 21.00
C VAL A 527 0.80 -10.24 20.72
N PRO A 528 1.19 -10.76 19.55
CA PRO A 528 1.15 -12.21 19.31
C PRO A 528 2.10 -13.01 20.21
N LEU A 529 3.26 -12.46 20.53
CA LEU A 529 4.21 -13.08 21.45
C LEU A 529 3.64 -13.12 22.89
N LEU A 530 3.06 -12.03 23.37
CA LEU A 530 2.43 -11.95 24.70
C LEU A 530 1.28 -12.94 24.84
N VAL A 531 0.43 -13.09 23.81
CA VAL A 531 -0.63 -14.10 23.80
C VAL A 531 -0.06 -15.52 23.86
N LEU A 532 1.00 -15.80 23.13
CA LEU A 532 1.69 -17.11 23.20
C LEU A 532 2.27 -17.36 24.61
N MET A 533 2.85 -16.33 25.24
CA MET A 533 3.39 -16.47 26.60
C MET A 533 2.30 -16.68 27.63
N THR A 534 1.13 -16.07 27.48
CA THR A 534 -0.04 -16.39 28.31
C THR A 534 -0.43 -17.87 28.20
N ALA A 535 -0.57 -18.37 26.96
CA ALA A 535 -0.92 -19.76 26.71
C ALA A 535 0.13 -20.76 27.19
N GLU A 536 1.40 -20.37 27.25
CA GLU A 536 2.49 -21.22 27.71
C GLU A 536 2.67 -21.25 29.22
N THR A 537 2.47 -20.09 29.89
CA THR A 537 2.77 -19.95 31.32
C THR A 537 1.52 -19.92 32.21
N GLY A 538 0.35 -19.60 31.65
CA GLY A 538 -0.87 -19.33 32.42
C GLY A 538 -0.87 -17.97 33.15
N ASP A 539 0.16 -17.14 32.97
CA ASP A 539 0.28 -15.84 33.64
C ASP A 539 -0.50 -14.76 32.88
N SER A 540 -1.57 -14.28 33.46
CA SER A 540 -2.48 -13.30 32.86
C SER A 540 -1.85 -11.91 32.64
N LYS A 541 -0.70 -11.61 33.25
CA LYS A 541 -0.01 -10.32 33.02
C LYS A 541 0.34 -10.09 31.56
N TYR A 542 0.67 -11.17 30.83
CA TYR A 542 1.01 -11.08 29.41
C TYR A 542 -0.22 -10.78 28.56
N GLU A 543 -1.36 -11.43 28.83
CA GLU A 543 -2.61 -11.14 28.10
C GLU A 543 -3.09 -9.71 28.35
N GLN A 544 -2.99 -9.26 29.61
CA GLN A 544 -3.35 -7.88 29.95
C GLN A 544 -2.46 -6.88 29.20
N ALA A 545 -1.15 -7.13 29.13
CA ALA A 545 -0.23 -6.28 28.37
C ALA A 545 -0.53 -6.30 26.88
N ALA A 546 -0.88 -7.46 26.31
CA ALA A 546 -1.28 -7.59 24.91
C ALA A 546 -2.55 -6.78 24.59
N ILE A 547 -3.57 -6.88 25.44
CA ILE A 547 -4.83 -6.14 25.30
C ILE A 547 -4.56 -4.63 25.35
N CYS A 548 -3.80 -4.14 26.37
CA CYS A 548 -3.49 -2.73 26.50
C CYS A 548 -2.73 -2.19 25.28
N ALA A 549 -1.78 -2.96 24.74
CA ALA A 549 -1.03 -2.58 23.54
C ALA A 549 -1.91 -2.48 22.28
N ALA A 550 -2.79 -3.45 22.09
CA ALA A 550 -3.72 -3.47 20.97
C ALA A 550 -4.77 -2.35 21.05
N GLU A 551 -5.25 -2.03 22.26
CA GLU A 551 -6.14 -0.89 22.51
C GLU A 551 -5.44 0.45 22.21
N ALA A 552 -4.17 0.60 22.58
CA ALA A 552 -3.39 1.79 22.27
C ALA A 552 -3.26 2.00 20.75
N VAL A 553 -2.92 0.94 20.01
CA VAL A 553 -2.85 0.99 18.55
C VAL A 553 -4.17 1.40 17.92
N TRP A 554 -5.27 0.81 18.37
CA TRP A 554 -6.59 1.12 17.83
C TRP A 554 -7.00 2.56 18.13
N ARG A 555 -6.84 2.99 19.38
CA ARG A 555 -7.18 4.35 19.84
C ARG A 555 -6.39 5.42 19.08
N ASP A 556 -5.10 5.21 18.88
CA ASP A 556 -4.21 6.26 18.34
C ASP A 556 -4.26 6.32 16.82
N TRP A 557 -4.48 5.18 16.14
CA TRP A 557 -4.41 5.06 14.69
C TRP A 557 -5.62 4.37 14.07
N GLY A 558 -5.93 3.16 14.53
CA GLY A 558 -6.93 2.29 13.93
C GLY A 558 -8.30 2.93 13.77
N VAL A 559 -8.77 3.66 14.80
CA VAL A 559 -10.07 4.34 14.75
C VAL A 559 -10.21 5.32 13.57
N ARG A 560 -9.09 5.81 13.05
CA ARG A 560 -9.04 6.72 11.88
C ARG A 560 -8.79 6.00 10.55
N GLY A 561 -8.77 4.67 10.54
CA GLY A 561 -8.44 3.89 9.35
C GLY A 561 -6.98 3.93 8.94
N LEU A 562 -6.09 4.25 9.89
CA LEU A 562 -4.65 4.34 9.66
C LEU A 562 -3.91 3.21 10.35
N PHE A 563 -2.83 2.75 9.72
CA PHE A 563 -1.84 1.86 10.32
C PHE A 563 -0.45 2.38 9.98
N VAL A 564 0.37 2.59 11.01
CA VAL A 564 1.56 3.45 10.93
C VAL A 564 2.76 2.78 11.58
N GLY A 565 3.94 2.99 10.99
CA GLY A 565 5.22 2.66 11.58
C GLY A 565 5.57 1.19 11.53
N GLY A 566 5.16 0.45 10.51
CA GLY A 566 5.56 -0.93 10.28
C GLY A 566 7.06 -1.06 10.13
N ALA A 567 7.65 -0.33 9.19
CA ALA A 567 9.09 -0.32 9.00
C ALA A 567 9.84 0.12 10.28
N SER A 568 10.84 -0.64 10.72
CA SER A 568 11.54 -0.37 11.98
C SER A 568 12.25 0.99 11.98
N ASP A 569 12.78 1.41 10.85
CA ASP A 569 13.57 2.62 10.66
C ASP A 569 12.74 3.89 10.48
N ASN A 570 11.40 3.79 10.33
CA ASN A 570 10.52 4.94 10.19
C ASN A 570 9.28 4.84 11.10
N PRO A 571 9.24 5.59 12.22
CA PRO A 571 8.15 5.49 13.19
C PRO A 571 6.81 6.09 12.75
N ASN A 572 6.81 6.96 11.76
CA ASN A 572 5.64 7.77 11.41
C ASN A 572 5.05 7.44 10.05
N ILE A 573 5.66 6.53 9.31
CA ILE A 573 5.21 6.24 7.96
C ILE A 573 3.93 5.40 7.95
N THR A 574 3.03 5.72 7.03
CA THR A 574 1.89 4.86 6.70
C THR A 574 2.38 3.77 5.75
N ASP A 575 2.22 2.52 6.12
CA ASP A 575 2.70 1.38 5.34
C ASP A 575 1.85 0.12 5.52
N LYS A 576 1.95 -0.80 4.56
CA LYS A 576 1.23 -2.07 4.56
C LYS A 576 1.62 -2.99 5.72
N GLU A 577 2.88 -2.93 6.15
CA GLU A 577 3.39 -3.81 7.20
C GLU A 577 2.72 -3.51 8.54
N ALA A 578 2.47 -2.22 8.84
CA ALA A 578 1.70 -1.84 10.02
C ALA A 578 0.29 -2.42 10.01
N GLY A 579 -0.37 -2.43 8.84
CA GLY A 579 -1.67 -3.09 8.66
C GLY A 579 -1.59 -4.60 8.88
N MET A 580 -0.65 -5.27 8.23
CA MET A 580 -0.44 -6.71 8.35
C MET A 580 -0.11 -7.16 9.79
N LEU A 581 0.80 -6.45 10.44
CA LEU A 581 1.19 -6.77 11.83
C LEU A 581 0.07 -6.48 12.83
N SER A 582 -0.74 -5.45 12.58
CA SER A 582 -1.95 -5.17 13.35
C SER A 582 -3.03 -6.23 13.13
N LEU A 583 -3.21 -6.71 11.90
CA LEU A 583 -4.09 -7.84 11.57
C LEU A 583 -3.72 -9.07 12.41
N GLU A 584 -2.46 -9.44 12.44
CA GLU A 584 -1.99 -10.60 13.20
C GLU A 584 -2.14 -10.41 14.71
N ALA A 585 -1.90 -9.18 15.22
CA ALA A 585 -2.11 -8.83 16.60
C ALA A 585 -3.59 -8.99 17.03
N PHE A 586 -4.51 -8.42 16.25
CA PHE A 586 -5.94 -8.50 16.54
C PHE A 586 -6.48 -9.92 16.40
N LEU A 587 -6.04 -10.69 15.38
CA LEU A 587 -6.41 -12.11 15.25
C LEU A 587 -5.88 -12.95 16.42
N SER A 588 -4.67 -12.68 16.91
CA SER A 588 -4.12 -13.39 18.08
C SER A 588 -4.97 -13.16 19.33
N LEU A 589 -5.44 -11.93 19.54
CA LEU A 589 -6.37 -11.61 20.63
C LEU A 589 -7.77 -12.19 20.42
N TYR A 590 -8.28 -12.22 19.19
CA TYR A 590 -9.54 -12.89 18.91
C TYR A 590 -9.46 -14.37 19.19
N ASP A 591 -8.36 -15.02 18.86
CA ASP A 591 -8.15 -16.45 19.14
C ASP A 591 -8.10 -16.75 20.64
N SER A 592 -7.49 -15.88 21.43
CA SER A 592 -7.40 -16.03 22.88
C SER A 592 -8.70 -15.69 23.60
N THR A 593 -9.30 -14.55 23.27
CA THR A 593 -10.42 -13.98 24.06
C THR A 593 -11.81 -14.27 23.49
N LYS A 594 -11.93 -14.55 22.20
CA LYS A 594 -13.17 -14.65 21.41
C LYS A 594 -14.01 -13.36 21.42
N ASP A 595 -13.44 -12.23 21.82
CA ASP A 595 -14.13 -10.91 21.78
C ASP A 595 -14.19 -10.42 20.33
N HIS A 596 -15.40 -10.27 19.80
CA HIS A 596 -15.66 -9.89 18.41
C HIS A 596 -15.06 -8.55 17.99
N LYS A 597 -14.84 -7.63 18.94
CA LYS A 597 -14.16 -6.37 18.61
C LYS A 597 -12.78 -6.57 17.97
N TRP A 598 -12.07 -7.62 18.36
CA TRP A 598 -10.76 -7.94 17.79
C TRP A 598 -10.87 -8.45 16.36
N LEU A 599 -11.94 -9.21 16.05
CA LEU A 599 -12.19 -9.65 14.68
C LEU A 599 -12.56 -8.47 13.78
N GLU A 600 -13.40 -7.54 14.23
CA GLU A 600 -13.73 -6.32 13.49
C GLU A 600 -12.49 -5.46 13.21
N ARG A 601 -11.62 -5.30 14.21
CA ARG A 601 -10.35 -4.57 14.06
C ARG A 601 -9.38 -5.29 13.13
N ALA A 602 -9.36 -6.63 13.18
CA ALA A 602 -8.57 -7.46 12.26
C ALA A 602 -9.03 -7.28 10.81
N GLN A 603 -10.34 -7.23 10.56
CA GLN A 603 -10.88 -6.94 9.24
C GLN A 603 -10.47 -5.56 8.75
N ALA A 604 -10.56 -4.52 9.58
CA ALA A 604 -10.13 -3.19 9.20
C ALA A 604 -8.63 -3.11 8.86
N ALA A 605 -7.79 -3.82 9.61
CA ALA A 605 -6.36 -3.91 9.35
C ALA A 605 -6.05 -4.69 8.05
N ALA A 606 -6.82 -5.75 7.77
CA ALA A 606 -6.71 -6.54 6.54
C ALA A 606 -7.13 -5.73 5.31
N ASP A 607 -8.30 -5.08 5.37
CA ASP A 607 -8.81 -4.24 4.27
C ASP A 607 -7.84 -3.08 3.94
N PHE A 608 -7.17 -2.53 4.96
CA PHE A 608 -6.09 -1.57 4.74
C PHE A 608 -4.86 -2.23 4.10
N ALA A 609 -4.37 -3.36 4.64
CA ALA A 609 -3.15 -4.00 4.16
C ALA A 609 -3.28 -4.51 2.72
N GLU A 610 -4.43 -5.11 2.36
CA GLU A 610 -4.66 -5.62 1.01
C GLU A 610 -4.75 -4.51 -0.05
N SER A 611 -5.15 -3.28 0.32
CA SER A 611 -5.23 -2.16 -0.60
C SER A 611 -3.86 -1.68 -1.13
N TRP A 612 -2.77 -2.26 -0.64
CA TRP A 612 -1.41 -2.05 -1.14
C TRP A 612 -1.00 -3.02 -2.24
N ILE A 613 -1.83 -4.04 -2.54
CA ILE A 613 -1.53 -5.08 -3.54
C ILE A 613 -1.88 -4.57 -4.93
N TRP A 614 -0.97 -4.69 -5.89
CA TRP A 614 -1.30 -4.46 -7.29
C TRP A 614 -2.33 -5.49 -7.77
N ILE A 615 -3.48 -5.01 -8.24
CA ILE A 615 -4.59 -5.86 -8.72
C ILE A 615 -4.85 -5.71 -10.22
N TRP A 616 -3.92 -5.09 -10.94
CA TRP A 616 -3.91 -4.97 -12.38
C TRP A 616 -2.51 -5.09 -12.95
N ASN A 617 -2.40 -5.49 -14.21
CA ASN A 617 -1.12 -5.64 -14.86
C ASN A 617 -0.69 -4.32 -15.50
N LEU A 618 0.45 -3.85 -15.05
CA LEU A 618 1.11 -2.68 -15.60
C LEU A 618 2.20 -3.15 -16.57
N PRO A 619 2.02 -3.02 -17.89
CA PRO A 619 3.01 -3.46 -18.85
C PRO A 619 4.31 -2.64 -18.75
N MET A 620 5.44 -3.24 -19.10
CA MET A 620 6.69 -2.49 -19.28
C MET A 620 6.51 -1.47 -20.40
N PRO A 621 7.20 -0.32 -20.33
CA PRO A 621 7.26 0.62 -21.44
C PRO A 621 7.65 -0.10 -22.73
N VAL A 622 6.91 0.13 -23.82
CA VAL A 622 7.09 -0.61 -25.07
C VAL A 622 8.47 -0.41 -25.69
N ASP A 623 9.11 0.71 -25.40
CA ASP A 623 10.44 1.07 -25.91
C ASP A 623 11.58 0.54 -25.02
N ALA A 624 11.25 -0.02 -23.86
CA ALA A 624 12.21 -0.57 -22.92
C ALA A 624 12.24 -2.10 -23.02
N ASP A 625 13.26 -2.64 -23.61
CA ASP A 625 13.59 -4.08 -23.59
C ASP A 625 15.04 -4.24 -23.13
N ASP A 626 15.37 -3.62 -22.01
CA ASP A 626 16.72 -3.61 -21.45
C ASP A 626 16.97 -4.93 -20.73
N ALA A 627 18.09 -5.57 -21.06
CA ALA A 627 18.54 -6.78 -20.39
C ALA A 627 18.84 -6.57 -18.90
N GLN A 628 19.06 -5.33 -18.48
CA GLN A 628 19.28 -4.97 -17.08
C GLN A 628 18.00 -4.84 -16.26
N LEU A 629 16.82 -4.76 -16.88
CA LEU A 629 15.57 -4.74 -16.16
C LEU A 629 15.26 -6.13 -15.60
N CYS A 630 15.07 -6.19 -14.29
CA CYS A 630 14.64 -7.42 -13.61
C CYS A 630 13.27 -7.87 -14.09
N TRP A 631 12.44 -6.91 -14.45
CA TRP A 631 11.06 -7.10 -14.85
C TRP A 631 10.90 -6.85 -16.34
N LYS A 632 10.70 -7.91 -17.07
CA LYS A 632 10.51 -7.87 -18.53
C LYS A 632 9.05 -7.58 -18.90
N LYS A 633 8.82 -7.27 -20.18
CA LYS A 633 7.48 -7.32 -20.77
C LYS A 633 6.80 -8.63 -20.40
N ASP A 634 5.50 -8.57 -20.23
CA ASP A 634 4.66 -9.72 -19.94
C ASP A 634 4.85 -10.36 -18.55
N VAL A 635 5.73 -9.84 -17.70
CA VAL A 635 5.79 -10.26 -16.31
C VAL A 635 4.64 -9.60 -15.55
N PRO A 636 3.78 -10.37 -14.89
CA PRO A 636 2.65 -9.84 -14.14
C PRO A 636 3.08 -8.91 -13.02
N THR A 637 2.32 -7.84 -12.80
CA THR A 637 2.46 -6.97 -11.63
C THR A 637 1.43 -7.26 -10.55
N ILE A 638 0.41 -8.05 -10.87
CA ILE A 638 -0.58 -8.50 -9.88
C ILE A 638 0.14 -9.24 -8.76
N GLY A 639 -0.20 -8.92 -7.52
CA GLY A 639 0.37 -9.56 -6.33
C GLY A 639 1.51 -8.82 -5.67
N ILE A 640 2.27 -7.97 -6.38
CA ILE A 640 3.28 -7.13 -5.74
C ILE A 640 2.62 -6.04 -4.90
N GLN A 641 3.35 -5.46 -3.94
CA GLN A 641 2.75 -4.49 -3.01
C GLN A 641 3.57 -3.20 -2.94
N GLY A 642 2.87 -2.07 -2.77
CA GLY A 642 3.49 -0.80 -2.44
C GLY A 642 4.28 -0.89 -1.12
N ILE A 643 5.43 -0.23 -1.03
CA ILE A 643 6.26 -0.30 0.18
C ILE A 643 5.69 0.61 1.26
N THR A 644 5.66 1.91 1.01
CA THR A 644 5.21 2.92 1.96
C THR A 644 4.59 4.11 1.25
N ALA A 645 3.81 4.92 1.96
CA ALA A 645 3.19 6.11 1.39
C ALA A 645 4.20 7.14 0.84
N LEU A 646 5.35 7.31 1.47
CA LEU A 646 6.42 8.20 0.99
C LEU A 646 7.10 7.69 -0.28
N HIS A 647 7.06 6.39 -0.53
CA HIS A 647 7.69 5.75 -1.66
C HIS A 647 6.64 5.23 -2.66
N ALA A 648 5.58 6.01 -2.88
CA ALA A 648 4.57 5.69 -3.89
C ALA A 648 5.25 5.34 -5.23
N GLY A 649 4.85 4.22 -5.82
CA GLY A 649 5.51 3.67 -7.00
C GLY A 649 6.76 2.81 -6.73
N SER A 650 7.15 2.59 -5.47
CA SER A 650 8.09 1.52 -5.10
C SER A 650 7.31 0.31 -4.58
N ALA A 651 7.75 -0.88 -4.94
CA ALA A 651 7.05 -2.13 -4.65
C ALA A 651 7.98 -3.22 -4.13
N ASP A 652 7.42 -4.10 -3.30
CA ASP A 652 8.03 -5.33 -2.81
C ASP A 652 6.97 -6.44 -2.68
N GLU A 653 7.26 -7.51 -1.96
CA GLU A 653 6.35 -8.65 -1.76
C GLU A 653 6.23 -9.05 -0.28
N TYR A 654 6.32 -8.09 0.63
CA TYR A 654 6.36 -8.37 2.07
C TYR A 654 5.06 -8.98 2.63
N LEU A 655 3.89 -8.74 2.00
CA LEU A 655 2.59 -9.27 2.46
C LEU A 655 2.41 -10.78 2.29
N ASP A 656 3.29 -11.48 1.63
CA ASP A 656 3.26 -12.95 1.51
C ASP A 656 3.10 -13.65 2.84
N TRP A 657 3.71 -13.10 3.86
CA TRP A 657 3.65 -13.58 5.22
C TRP A 657 2.22 -13.65 5.78
N ALA A 658 1.30 -12.83 5.25
CA ALA A 658 -0.08 -12.71 5.72
C ALA A 658 -1.05 -13.79 5.19
N VAL A 659 -0.63 -14.68 4.29
CA VAL A 659 -1.50 -15.73 3.70
C VAL A 659 -2.32 -16.48 4.76
N PRO A 660 -1.73 -17.01 5.88
CA PRO A 660 -2.51 -17.71 6.89
C PRO A 660 -3.45 -16.77 7.67
N ALA A 661 -3.14 -15.48 7.79
CA ALA A 661 -4.02 -14.52 8.45
C ALA A 661 -5.31 -14.27 7.65
N TYR A 662 -5.19 -14.12 6.32
CA TYR A 662 -6.36 -14.02 5.43
C TYR A 662 -7.19 -15.31 5.40
N ALA A 663 -6.54 -16.47 5.43
CA ALA A 663 -7.24 -17.75 5.58
C ALA A 663 -8.02 -17.84 6.90
N ARG A 664 -7.46 -17.35 8.02
CA ARG A 664 -8.15 -17.27 9.31
C ARG A 664 -9.35 -16.33 9.24
N LEU A 665 -9.22 -15.16 8.62
CA LEU A 665 -10.35 -14.24 8.41
C LEU A 665 -11.47 -14.92 7.62
N TYR A 666 -11.15 -15.60 6.52
CA TYR A 666 -12.15 -16.37 5.78
C TYR A 666 -12.85 -17.39 6.67
N ASN A 667 -12.12 -18.14 7.47
CA ASN A 667 -12.72 -19.15 8.35
C ASN A 667 -13.61 -18.55 9.43
N TYR A 668 -13.32 -17.34 9.92
CA TYR A 668 -14.12 -16.67 10.93
C TYR A 668 -15.32 -15.91 10.37
N THR A 669 -15.15 -15.26 9.22
CA THR A 669 -16.17 -14.39 8.64
C THR A 669 -17.01 -15.05 7.55
N ARG A 670 -16.48 -16.09 6.91
CA ARG A 670 -17.01 -16.73 5.69
C ARG A 670 -17.08 -15.78 4.49
N ASP A 671 -16.37 -14.67 4.54
CA ASP A 671 -16.27 -13.73 3.41
C ASP A 671 -15.28 -14.29 2.37
N PRO A 672 -15.74 -14.65 1.16
CA PRO A 672 -14.91 -15.29 0.14
C PRO A 672 -13.80 -14.38 -0.37
N HIS A 673 -13.94 -13.08 -0.22
CA HIS A 673 -12.91 -12.12 -0.64
C HIS A 673 -11.56 -12.39 0.04
N TYR A 674 -11.57 -12.68 1.36
CA TYR A 674 -10.32 -12.99 2.08
C TYR A 674 -9.65 -14.26 1.58
N LEU A 675 -10.43 -15.21 1.05
CA LEU A 675 -9.88 -16.41 0.41
C LEU A 675 -9.22 -16.09 -0.94
N GLU A 676 -9.82 -15.18 -1.72
CA GLU A 676 -9.24 -14.69 -2.97
C GLU A 676 -7.91 -13.97 -2.72
N VAL A 677 -7.85 -13.11 -1.69
CA VAL A 677 -6.60 -12.42 -1.28
C VAL A 677 -5.55 -13.45 -0.84
N ALA A 678 -5.91 -14.41 0.02
CA ALA A 678 -4.98 -15.47 0.44
C ALA A 678 -4.41 -16.24 -0.75
N ARG A 679 -5.26 -16.57 -1.73
CA ARG A 679 -4.83 -17.27 -2.95
C ARG A 679 -3.91 -16.42 -3.80
N LEU A 680 -4.24 -15.15 -4.00
CA LEU A 680 -3.41 -14.22 -4.76
C LEU A 680 -2.02 -14.09 -4.12
N LEU A 681 -1.95 -13.87 -2.81
CA LEU A 681 -0.68 -13.78 -2.08
C LEU A 681 0.11 -15.12 -2.12
N LEU A 682 -0.57 -16.26 -2.11
CA LEU A 682 0.11 -17.57 -2.18
C LEU A 682 0.81 -17.80 -3.53
N HIS A 683 0.30 -17.22 -4.61
CA HIS A 683 0.76 -17.49 -5.98
C HIS A 683 1.51 -16.30 -6.60
N ASP A 684 0.84 -15.17 -6.78
CA ASP A 684 1.31 -14.10 -7.69
C ASP A 684 2.52 -13.34 -7.15
N THR A 685 2.65 -13.20 -5.84
CA THR A 685 3.80 -12.57 -5.19
C THR A 685 5.14 -13.23 -5.49
N LYS A 686 5.12 -14.46 -6.02
CA LYS A 686 6.33 -15.24 -6.30
C LYS A 686 6.79 -15.13 -7.76
N SER A 687 6.18 -14.22 -8.51
CA SER A 687 6.49 -14.02 -9.94
C SER A 687 7.94 -13.62 -10.19
N MET A 688 8.58 -12.94 -9.24
CA MET A 688 9.94 -12.42 -9.36
C MET A 688 11.02 -13.32 -8.76
N VAL A 689 10.68 -14.43 -8.14
CA VAL A 689 11.67 -15.43 -7.71
C VAL A 689 12.32 -16.08 -8.93
N ALA A 690 13.64 -16.11 -8.97
CA ALA A 690 14.38 -16.78 -10.03
C ALA A 690 14.20 -18.30 -9.97
N LEU A 691 13.68 -18.86 -11.04
CA LEU A 691 13.41 -20.30 -11.20
C LEU A 691 14.13 -20.86 -12.41
N PRO A 692 14.29 -22.19 -12.53
CA PRO A 692 14.74 -22.80 -13.77
C PRO A 692 13.86 -22.35 -14.94
N GLY A 693 14.50 -21.81 -16.00
CA GLY A 693 13.81 -21.26 -17.18
C GLY A 693 13.27 -19.84 -17.02
N ARG A 694 13.34 -19.25 -15.81
CA ARG A 694 12.92 -17.87 -15.51
C ARG A 694 13.87 -17.23 -14.50
N GLN A 695 15.14 -17.09 -14.85
CA GLN A 695 16.16 -16.59 -13.93
C GLN A 695 16.26 -15.06 -13.92
N TYR A 696 15.71 -14.38 -14.94
CA TYR A 696 15.92 -12.95 -15.18
C TYR A 696 17.43 -12.62 -15.28
N ASP A 697 17.85 -11.50 -14.68
CA ASP A 697 19.26 -11.12 -14.55
C ASP A 697 19.84 -11.43 -13.16
N MET A 698 19.15 -12.29 -12.39
CA MET A 698 19.64 -12.75 -11.10
C MET A 698 20.80 -13.73 -11.24
N LYS A 699 21.73 -13.72 -10.29
CA LYS A 699 22.93 -14.58 -10.33
C LYS A 699 22.68 -16.07 -10.14
N GLY A 700 21.47 -16.48 -9.76
CA GLY A 700 21.13 -17.89 -9.55
C GLY A 700 19.67 -18.14 -9.25
N ILE A 701 19.31 -19.42 -9.10
CA ILE A 701 17.98 -19.87 -8.75
C ILE A 701 17.68 -19.57 -7.27
N GLY A 702 16.43 -19.22 -6.94
CA GLY A 702 16.00 -18.83 -5.60
C GLY A 702 16.29 -17.37 -5.23
N TRP A 703 17.06 -16.68 -6.05
CA TRP A 703 17.34 -15.26 -5.85
C TRP A 703 16.15 -14.39 -6.26
N GLN A 704 15.94 -13.33 -5.50
CA GLN A 704 14.98 -12.26 -5.75
C GLN A 704 15.53 -10.97 -5.13
N GLN A 705 15.35 -9.84 -5.79
CA GLN A 705 15.69 -8.55 -5.17
C GLN A 705 14.63 -8.06 -4.20
N GLU A 706 14.99 -7.15 -3.30
CA GLU A 706 14.11 -6.64 -2.26
C GLU A 706 12.94 -5.82 -2.79
N GLY A 707 13.18 -4.99 -3.81
CA GLY A 707 12.13 -4.10 -4.29
C GLY A 707 12.36 -3.58 -5.69
N TRP A 708 11.30 -2.99 -6.26
CA TRP A 708 11.24 -2.44 -7.62
C TRP A 708 10.64 -1.04 -7.62
N ARG A 709 10.94 -0.26 -8.65
CA ARG A 709 10.26 1.00 -8.93
C ARG A 709 9.22 0.82 -10.01
N MET A 710 8.01 1.34 -9.74
CA MET A 710 6.85 1.29 -10.63
C MET A 710 6.57 2.62 -11.31
N GLY A 711 7.13 3.71 -10.82
CA GLY A 711 6.86 5.06 -11.29
C GLY A 711 7.98 5.66 -12.15
N PRO A 712 7.80 6.88 -12.64
CA PRO A 712 8.67 7.57 -13.60
C PRO A 712 9.98 8.11 -13.00
N GLY A 713 10.35 7.73 -11.80
CA GLY A 713 11.49 8.31 -11.09
C GLY A 713 12.85 7.76 -11.50
N GLY A 714 13.20 7.75 -12.79
CA GLY A 714 14.52 7.34 -13.26
C GLY A 714 14.45 6.08 -14.08
N ALA A 715 14.85 4.97 -13.79
CA ALA A 715 15.12 3.81 -14.58
C ALA A 715 13.92 2.95 -15.00
N GLY A 716 12.72 3.50 -15.02
CA GLY A 716 11.52 2.78 -15.43
C GLY A 716 11.12 1.64 -14.48
N ARG A 717 10.06 0.93 -14.83
CA ARG A 717 9.52 -0.16 -14.03
C ARG A 717 10.49 -1.36 -14.01
N GLY A 718 10.72 -1.91 -12.81
CA GLY A 718 11.58 -3.08 -12.64
C GLY A 718 13.07 -2.78 -12.64
N SER A 719 13.44 -1.53 -12.88
CA SER A 719 14.83 -1.10 -12.79
C SER A 719 15.19 -0.58 -11.41
N SER A 720 16.46 -0.53 -11.10
CA SER A 720 17.10 0.18 -9.99
C SER A 720 16.43 0.10 -8.61
N GLY A 721 15.63 -0.89 -8.33
CA GLY A 721 15.20 -1.19 -6.98
C GLY A 721 16.37 -1.59 -6.10
N HIS A 722 16.12 -1.95 -4.87
CA HIS A 722 17.13 -2.55 -4.02
C HIS A 722 17.51 -3.92 -4.58
N ARG A 723 18.57 -3.98 -5.37
CA ARG A 723 19.08 -5.20 -6.00
C ARG A 723 19.86 -6.06 -5.02
N PHE A 724 19.33 -6.15 -3.83
CA PHE A 724 19.85 -6.97 -2.75
C PHE A 724 18.80 -7.99 -2.36
N TRP A 725 19.27 -9.17 -1.98
CA TRP A 725 18.47 -10.15 -1.27
C TRP A 725 18.71 -10.01 0.23
N LEU A 726 17.66 -10.03 0.98
CA LEU A 726 17.63 -10.09 2.44
C LEU A 726 16.88 -11.36 2.86
N PRO A 727 17.17 -11.93 4.03
CA PRO A 727 16.56 -13.20 4.46
C PRO A 727 15.03 -13.19 4.46
N TRP A 728 14.42 -12.04 4.78
CA TRP A 728 12.96 -11.89 4.82
C TRP A 728 12.28 -12.28 3.49
N ILE A 729 12.94 -12.08 2.36
CA ILE A 729 12.35 -12.32 1.05
C ILE A 729 11.96 -13.80 0.92
N SER A 730 12.92 -14.70 1.16
CA SER A 730 12.63 -16.13 1.14
C SER A 730 11.78 -16.58 2.33
N ALA A 731 12.01 -16.00 3.52
CA ALA A 731 11.28 -16.36 4.73
C ALA A 731 9.79 -16.03 4.64
N ASN A 732 9.40 -14.87 4.09
CA ASN A 732 8.00 -14.49 3.98
C ASN A 732 7.23 -15.39 3.01
N HIS A 733 7.79 -15.66 1.83
CA HIS A 733 7.19 -16.62 0.89
C HIS A 733 6.97 -18.00 1.54
N LEU A 734 7.99 -18.48 2.24
CA LEU A 734 7.93 -19.78 2.93
C LEU A 734 6.97 -19.75 4.11
N ALA A 735 6.93 -18.67 4.89
CA ALA A 735 6.00 -18.53 6.02
C ALA A 735 4.54 -18.50 5.55
N GLY A 736 4.25 -17.86 4.42
CA GLY A 736 2.93 -17.92 3.79
C GLY A 736 2.53 -19.34 3.40
N ILE A 737 3.45 -20.09 2.76
CA ILE A 737 3.22 -21.49 2.34
C ILE A 737 3.05 -22.40 3.56
N THR A 738 4.04 -22.42 4.45
CA THR A 738 4.06 -23.34 5.61
C THR A 738 3.02 -22.97 6.65
N GLY A 739 2.79 -21.69 6.86
CA GLY A 739 1.79 -21.20 7.81
C GLY A 739 0.36 -21.54 7.40
N LEU A 740 0.03 -21.50 6.11
CA LEU A 740 -1.27 -21.92 5.61
C LEU A 740 -1.43 -23.46 5.74
N GLU A 741 -0.39 -24.22 5.38
CA GLU A 741 -0.42 -25.69 5.51
C GLU A 741 -0.61 -26.14 6.97
N GLU A 742 0.09 -25.48 7.90
CA GLU A 742 -0.04 -25.74 9.34
C GLU A 742 -1.43 -25.36 9.88
N TYR A 743 -1.95 -24.23 9.45
CA TYR A 743 -3.24 -23.72 9.92
C TYR A 743 -4.41 -24.59 9.44
N ASP A 744 -4.46 -24.86 8.14
CA ASP A 744 -5.52 -25.66 7.51
C ASP A 744 -4.98 -26.44 6.31
N PRO A 745 -4.54 -27.70 6.52
CA PRO A 745 -3.99 -28.54 5.44
C PRO A 745 -4.98 -28.80 4.30
N ALA A 746 -6.30 -28.78 4.57
CA ALA A 746 -7.31 -28.99 3.54
C ALA A 746 -7.43 -27.74 2.66
N LEU A 747 -7.49 -26.58 3.27
CA LEU A 747 -7.52 -25.29 2.57
C LEU A 747 -6.22 -25.06 1.78
N PHE A 748 -5.06 -25.41 2.36
CA PHE A 748 -3.78 -25.37 1.65
C PHE A 748 -3.83 -26.17 0.36
N ARG A 749 -4.27 -27.45 0.41
CA ARG A 749 -4.39 -28.27 -0.81
C ARG A 749 -5.36 -27.68 -1.83
N GLN A 750 -6.42 -27.05 -1.38
CA GLN A 750 -7.39 -26.37 -2.24
C GLN A 750 -6.76 -25.14 -2.94
N LEU A 751 -6.07 -24.32 -2.20
CA LEU A 751 -5.49 -23.06 -2.74
C LEU A 751 -4.22 -23.32 -3.55
N ALA A 752 -3.35 -24.22 -3.13
CA ALA A 752 -2.11 -24.58 -3.81
C ALA A 752 -2.31 -25.49 -5.03
N GLY A 753 -3.50 -26.12 -5.14
CA GLY A 753 -3.84 -26.97 -6.28
C GLY A 753 -3.77 -26.22 -7.61
N LYS A 754 -3.26 -26.88 -8.67
CA LYS A 754 -3.34 -26.32 -10.02
C LYS A 754 -4.82 -26.15 -10.37
N PRO A 755 -5.24 -25.05 -10.98
CA PRO A 755 -6.57 -24.96 -11.55
C PRO A 755 -6.73 -26.18 -12.48
N LEU A 756 -7.85 -26.86 -12.38
CA LEU A 756 -8.27 -27.79 -13.43
C LEU A 756 -8.13 -27.01 -14.73
N ALA A 757 -7.31 -27.51 -15.65
CA ALA A 757 -7.05 -26.86 -16.92
C ALA A 757 -8.41 -26.43 -17.48
N ALA A 758 -8.57 -25.12 -17.65
CA ALA A 758 -9.75 -24.59 -18.32
C ALA A 758 -9.82 -25.34 -19.65
N GLY A 759 -10.86 -26.14 -19.83
CA GLY A 759 -11.06 -26.89 -21.06
C GLY A 759 -10.87 -25.91 -22.20
N ASN A 760 -10.05 -26.31 -23.18
CA ASN A 760 -9.84 -25.53 -24.39
C ASN A 760 -11.18 -24.95 -24.82
N PRO A 761 -11.30 -23.65 -25.09
CA PRO A 761 -12.48 -23.14 -25.73
C PRO A 761 -12.59 -23.93 -27.04
N VAL A 762 -13.63 -24.72 -27.15
CA VAL A 762 -14.04 -25.36 -28.40
C VAL A 762 -14.25 -24.22 -29.36
N ASN A 763 -13.59 -24.29 -30.52
CA ASN A 763 -13.51 -23.39 -31.64
C ASN A 763 -14.72 -22.47 -31.89
#